data_ba8f4c521253542c20666d30c2810437
#
_entry.id   ba8f4c521253542c20666d30c2810437
#
_cell.length_a   1.000
_cell.length_b   1.000
_cell.length_c   1.000
_cell.angle_alpha   90.00
_cell.angle_beta   90.00
_cell.angle_gamma   90.00
#
_symmetry.space_group_name_H-M   'P 1'
#
loop_
_entity.id
_entity.type
_entity.pdbx_description
1 polymer ?
#
loop_
_entity_poly.entity_id
_entity_poly.type
_entity_poly.pdbx_seq_one_letter_code
_entity_poly.pdbx_strand_id
1 'polypeptide(L)'
;MNILQFKSELNFNYNNDQEIIDKMIEIYSYQGYKPSVTIDGDIIHIHIDNHVFDSTQRNFDKACNLCSAQKFNQAIPLLEEVVKVCPLHVDGYRMIAQAYMMLGDLDMAMDNNIEALRIDAGNLWALVLMGNILSKRNDINGAMTYYKKVLTYHPDDFMALNNVGGALMEQGKYDEAIETFKKCLSLDKTYMNAYYGMALAYYNKNNPKKAMEIAQEGVSLAIDRKENPQVREELLKLMLTSAMNLVDDANYMDIIARVKSKLTKEFDAEVRFENDRTLNLSAVLQYGKAHRRDYHLVKYNGNKKYNEHFMLHELMHLQMNLSASKEGANKLMGYSEACKKKFMSKYAKYFSNISAKIGKDKVNEFADNLFKGFSLQLMNCPLDLLVEDLIYNEYPEARPLQLLSLFEQEQENIKSITQGLKNPGMFPNQILRASKIMNMVTSLHLKELYGMNFLNYYKPNQQEMKEAEDLYEEYKAYRADYKPGEEYDMVMYFIEQLDCEEFFEIFDESDYVSLDEKKISEKTGLSDSERMEATQDFNEQHKDGEDPTKTFMMSMYMLGAMEYFDGMSKNEIKKIAFEIAMLGCGGISPDQKSGYKVNSIPDKDFGGYQLLAYYYVSWAIAIPEQLDMLQLPFKTAYASAKQMYDAKKKK
;
A
#
# COMPACT_ATOMS: atom_id res chain seq x y z
N MET A 1 68.51 -2.07 20.82
CA MET A 1 68.87 -0.64 21.04
C MET A 1 70.02 -0.55 22.01
N ASN A 2 70.99 0.43 21.85
CA ASN A 2 72.10 0.57 22.77
C ASN A 2 71.63 1.37 24.02
N ILE A 3 72.04 0.91 25.23
CA ILE A 3 71.65 1.51 26.51
C ILE A 3 72.09 2.95 26.62
N LEU A 4 73.29 3.31 26.14
CA LEU A 4 73.81 4.66 26.18
C LEU A 4 73.00 5.61 25.29
N GLN A 5 72.62 5.21 24.11
CA GLN A 5 71.76 5.94 23.19
C GLN A 5 70.32 6.13 23.80
N PHE A 6 69.77 5.09 24.40
CA PHE A 6 68.48 5.16 25.07
C PHE A 6 68.46 6.14 26.22
N LYS A 7 69.52 6.13 27.09
CA LYS A 7 69.65 7.09 28.20
C LYS A 7 69.76 8.53 27.72
N SER A 8 70.43 8.77 26.58
CA SER A 8 70.60 10.10 26.03
C SER A 8 69.33 10.66 25.35
N GLU A 9 68.62 9.83 24.66
CA GLU A 9 67.40 10.24 23.91
C GLU A 9 66.17 10.52 24.81
N LEU A 10 66.04 9.77 25.93
CA LEU A 10 64.90 9.87 26.81
C LEU A 10 65.14 10.70 28.09
N ASN A 11 66.34 11.23 28.25
CA ASN A 11 66.73 12.12 29.41
C ASN A 11 66.48 11.48 30.80
N PHE A 12 66.59 10.11 30.90
CA PHE A 12 66.36 9.38 32.14
C PHE A 12 67.63 8.82 32.77
N ASN A 13 67.77 9.06 34.07
CA ASN A 13 68.81 8.42 34.88
C ASN A 13 68.24 7.13 35.52
N TYR A 14 68.53 5.98 34.90
CA TYR A 14 68.17 4.69 35.47
C TYR A 14 69.38 4.13 36.29
N ASN A 15 69.03 3.64 37.49
CA ASN A 15 70.07 3.18 38.45
C ASN A 15 70.42 1.68 38.30
N ASN A 16 69.56 0.93 37.59
CA ASN A 16 69.77 -0.52 37.37
C ASN A 16 69.09 -1.00 36.09
N ASP A 17 69.44 -2.20 35.64
CA ASP A 17 68.92 -2.83 34.42
C ASP A 17 67.43 -3.12 34.50
N GLN A 18 66.91 -3.41 35.71
CA GLN A 18 65.47 -3.70 35.88
C GLN A 18 64.60 -2.46 35.58
N GLU A 19 65.02 -1.28 36.00
CA GLU A 19 64.32 -0.06 35.68
C GLU A 19 64.26 0.25 34.19
N ILE A 20 65.35 -0.10 33.48
CA ILE A 20 65.40 -0.02 32.01
C ILE A 20 64.46 -1.02 31.37
N ILE A 21 64.44 -2.27 31.83
CA ILE A 21 63.55 -3.35 31.38
C ILE A 21 62.11 -2.91 31.58
N ASP A 22 61.75 -2.49 32.78
CA ASP A 22 60.37 -2.08 33.12
C ASP A 22 59.88 -0.90 32.25
N LYS A 23 60.82 0.06 32.00
CA LYS A 23 60.51 1.20 31.12
C LYS A 23 60.30 0.78 29.66
N MET A 24 61.14 -0.16 29.18
CA MET A 24 60.99 -0.71 27.83
C MET A 24 59.72 -1.52 27.69
N ILE A 25 59.36 -2.33 28.67
CA ILE A 25 58.06 -3.00 28.71
C ILE A 25 56.94 -1.99 28.68
N GLU A 26 57.00 -0.90 29.45
CA GLU A 26 55.99 0.17 29.42
C GLU A 26 55.86 0.79 28.03
N ILE A 27 56.98 1.20 27.41
CA ILE A 27 56.97 1.89 26.11
C ILE A 27 56.47 1.01 24.98
N TYR A 28 56.85 -0.29 24.98
CA TYR A 28 56.52 -1.23 23.89
C TYR A 28 55.34 -2.12 24.22
N SER A 29 54.70 -1.94 25.35
CA SER A 29 53.42 -2.62 25.65
C SER A 29 52.30 -2.06 24.77
N TYR A 30 51.46 -2.94 24.26
CA TYR A 30 50.30 -2.57 23.45
C TYR A 30 49.05 -3.24 24.00
N GLN A 31 48.08 -2.48 24.40
CA GLN A 31 46.79 -2.97 24.93
C GLN A 31 46.99 -4.03 26.05
N GLY A 32 48.03 -3.91 26.89
CA GLY A 32 48.33 -4.85 27.97
C GLY A 32 49.17 -6.06 27.57
N TYR A 33 49.39 -6.30 26.27
CA TYR A 33 50.43 -7.25 25.82
C TYR A 33 51.81 -6.71 26.18
N LYS A 34 52.59 -7.50 26.90
CA LYS A 34 53.94 -7.13 27.35
C LYS A 34 54.99 -7.82 26.49
N PRO A 35 55.92 -7.10 25.86
CA PRO A 35 57.04 -7.67 25.20
C PRO A 35 57.99 -8.34 26.22
N SER A 36 58.77 -9.33 25.78
CA SER A 36 59.91 -9.72 26.59
C SER A 36 61.10 -8.78 26.32
N VAL A 37 61.68 -8.30 27.41
CA VAL A 37 62.83 -7.41 27.32
C VAL A 37 63.99 -8.04 28.09
N THR A 38 65.14 -8.13 27.44
CA THR A 38 66.38 -8.58 28.06
C THR A 38 67.53 -7.62 27.75
N ILE A 39 68.50 -7.59 28.61
CA ILE A 39 69.71 -6.80 28.44
C ILE A 39 70.90 -7.73 28.35
N ASP A 40 71.69 -7.60 27.30
CA ASP A 40 72.95 -8.32 27.12
C ASP A 40 74.08 -7.30 26.90
N GLY A 41 74.89 -7.11 27.91
CA GLY A 41 75.91 -6.05 27.95
C GLY A 41 75.28 -4.64 27.81
N ASP A 42 75.65 -3.91 26.77
CA ASP A 42 75.11 -2.61 26.47
C ASP A 42 73.93 -2.63 25.47
N ILE A 43 73.33 -3.77 25.19
CA ILE A 43 72.28 -3.93 24.18
C ILE A 43 70.97 -4.32 24.85
N ILE A 44 69.93 -3.57 24.58
CA ILE A 44 68.57 -3.90 24.95
C ILE A 44 67.91 -4.67 23.81
N HIS A 45 67.52 -5.93 24.08
CA HIS A 45 66.74 -6.77 23.20
C HIS A 45 65.27 -6.66 23.59
N ILE A 46 64.45 -6.25 22.64
CA ILE A 46 62.99 -6.23 22.81
C ILE A 46 62.40 -7.25 21.85
N HIS A 47 61.78 -8.26 22.39
CA HIS A 47 61.16 -9.31 21.60
C HIS A 47 59.61 -9.18 21.71
N ILE A 48 59.00 -8.89 20.57
CA ILE A 48 57.55 -8.85 20.40
C ILE A 48 57.19 -10.11 19.61
N ASP A 49 56.34 -10.97 20.19
CA ASP A 49 55.84 -12.15 19.45
C ASP A 49 54.81 -11.71 18.40
N ASN A 50 55.29 -11.39 17.22
CA ASN A 50 54.45 -10.98 16.10
C ASN A 50 53.38 -12.01 15.73
N HIS A 51 53.68 -13.31 15.90
CA HIS A 51 52.72 -14.39 15.57
C HIS A 51 51.51 -14.35 16.52
N VAL A 52 51.71 -14.14 17.82
CA VAL A 52 50.65 -14.00 18.81
C VAL A 52 49.85 -12.74 18.54
N PHE A 53 50.55 -11.61 18.26
CA PHE A 53 49.87 -10.36 17.92
C PHE A 53 49.02 -10.47 16.65
N ASP A 54 49.56 -10.98 15.57
CA ASP A 54 48.85 -11.18 14.31
C ASP A 54 47.64 -12.13 14.45
N SER A 55 47.79 -13.16 15.29
CA SER A 55 46.69 -14.11 15.55
C SER A 55 45.57 -13.45 16.36
N THR A 56 45.90 -12.62 17.31
CA THR A 56 44.96 -11.87 18.14
C THR A 56 44.17 -10.85 17.28
N GLN A 57 44.86 -10.12 16.40
CA GLN A 57 44.20 -9.20 15.47
C GLN A 57 43.27 -9.95 14.51
N ARG A 58 43.69 -11.07 13.96
CA ARG A 58 42.85 -11.93 13.10
C ARG A 58 41.63 -12.46 13.84
N ASN A 59 41.75 -12.85 15.11
CA ASN A 59 40.62 -13.29 15.93
C ASN A 59 39.63 -12.13 16.18
N PHE A 60 40.13 -10.92 16.45
CA PHE A 60 39.34 -9.74 16.62
C PHE A 60 38.53 -9.41 15.33
N ASP A 61 39.20 -9.34 14.18
CA ASP A 61 38.57 -9.06 12.89
C ASP A 61 37.52 -10.11 12.51
N LYS A 62 37.82 -11.38 12.76
CA LYS A 62 36.87 -12.48 12.55
C LYS A 62 35.65 -12.37 13.47
N ALA A 63 35.84 -11.99 14.72
CA ALA A 63 34.77 -11.79 15.67
C ALA A 63 33.91 -10.58 15.27
N CYS A 64 34.49 -9.50 14.78
CA CYS A 64 33.75 -8.34 14.25
C CYS A 64 32.82 -8.77 13.10
N ASN A 65 33.33 -9.59 12.16
CA ASN A 65 32.55 -10.11 11.04
C ASN A 65 31.42 -11.04 11.52
N LEU A 66 31.67 -11.86 12.55
CA LEU A 66 30.66 -12.73 13.15
C LEU A 66 29.57 -11.90 13.88
N CYS A 67 29.95 -10.86 14.60
CA CYS A 67 29.00 -9.94 15.22
C CYS A 67 28.11 -9.23 14.19
N SER A 68 28.70 -8.76 13.08
CA SER A 68 27.97 -8.17 11.96
C SER A 68 26.98 -9.16 11.31
N ALA A 69 27.34 -10.46 11.29
CA ALA A 69 26.50 -11.56 10.82
C ALA A 69 25.52 -12.08 11.91
N GLN A 70 25.42 -11.42 13.08
CA GLN A 70 24.60 -11.81 14.24
C GLN A 70 24.94 -13.18 14.84
N LYS A 71 26.13 -13.69 14.61
CA LYS A 71 26.62 -14.98 15.11
C LYS A 71 27.34 -14.82 16.44
N PHE A 72 26.68 -14.22 17.43
CA PHE A 72 27.28 -13.78 18.68
C PHE A 72 27.91 -14.93 19.48
N ASN A 73 27.26 -16.09 19.58
CA ASN A 73 27.80 -17.27 20.26
C ASN A 73 29.15 -17.76 19.67
N GLN A 74 29.44 -17.47 18.38
CA GLN A 74 30.71 -17.82 17.75
C GLN A 74 31.75 -16.72 17.89
N ALA A 75 31.31 -15.46 18.07
CA ALA A 75 32.19 -14.31 18.25
C ALA A 75 32.81 -14.25 19.66
N ILE A 76 32.01 -14.53 20.69
CA ILE A 76 32.41 -14.41 22.11
C ILE A 76 33.72 -15.17 22.39
N PRO A 77 33.89 -16.47 22.09
CA PRO A 77 35.14 -17.19 22.39
C PRO A 77 36.38 -16.55 21.75
N LEU A 78 36.24 -16.01 20.55
CA LEU A 78 37.35 -15.33 19.88
C LEU A 78 37.73 -14.04 20.56
N LEU A 79 36.72 -13.27 21.01
CA LEU A 79 36.94 -12.02 21.75
C LEU A 79 37.51 -12.28 23.14
N GLU A 80 37.13 -13.35 23.82
CA GLU A 80 37.67 -13.76 25.11
C GLU A 80 39.16 -14.12 24.95
N GLU A 81 39.58 -14.80 23.87
CA GLU A 81 40.98 -15.01 23.55
C GLU A 81 41.74 -13.70 23.33
N VAL A 82 41.11 -12.71 22.63
CA VAL A 82 41.70 -11.39 22.39
C VAL A 82 42.00 -10.69 23.71
N VAL A 83 41.00 -10.58 24.61
CA VAL A 83 41.19 -9.89 25.90
C VAL A 83 42.07 -10.64 26.88
N LYS A 84 42.22 -11.98 26.70
CA LYS A 84 43.19 -12.76 27.46
C LYS A 84 44.63 -12.44 27.09
N VAL A 85 44.88 -12.22 25.80
CA VAL A 85 46.22 -11.85 25.28
C VAL A 85 46.49 -10.35 25.48
N CYS A 86 45.50 -9.50 25.25
CA CYS A 86 45.58 -8.06 25.36
C CYS A 86 44.58 -7.58 26.43
N PRO A 87 44.92 -7.67 27.72
CA PRO A 87 43.99 -7.33 28.85
C PRO A 87 43.51 -5.86 28.93
N LEU A 88 44.09 -4.99 28.15
CA LEU A 88 43.68 -3.57 28.06
C LEU A 88 43.02 -3.26 26.72
N HIS A 89 42.50 -4.30 26.01
CA HIS A 89 41.81 -4.14 24.72
C HIS A 89 40.37 -3.70 24.97
N VAL A 90 40.13 -2.37 25.02
CA VAL A 90 38.81 -1.76 25.31
C VAL A 90 37.72 -2.31 24.38
N ASP A 91 37.98 -2.30 23.06
CA ASP A 91 36.99 -2.77 22.08
C ASP A 91 36.70 -4.27 22.18
N GLY A 92 37.64 -5.07 22.62
CA GLY A 92 37.42 -6.50 22.90
C GLY A 92 36.34 -6.69 23.96
N TYR A 93 36.50 -6.07 25.13
CA TYR A 93 35.52 -6.13 26.19
C TYR A 93 34.17 -5.53 25.78
N ARG A 94 34.18 -4.38 25.11
CA ARG A 94 32.97 -3.73 24.64
C ARG A 94 32.19 -4.63 23.66
N MET A 95 32.87 -5.32 22.76
CA MET A 95 32.21 -6.21 21.81
C MET A 95 31.69 -7.50 22.45
N ILE A 96 32.39 -8.04 23.45
CA ILE A 96 31.87 -9.13 24.30
C ILE A 96 30.56 -8.68 24.97
N ALA A 97 30.58 -7.50 25.59
CA ALA A 97 29.43 -6.92 26.25
C ALA A 97 28.25 -6.73 25.28
N GLN A 98 28.52 -6.21 24.08
CA GLN A 98 27.50 -6.07 23.04
C GLN A 98 26.93 -7.42 22.60
N ALA A 99 27.76 -8.42 22.42
CA ALA A 99 27.33 -9.76 22.04
C ALA A 99 26.43 -10.40 23.12
N TYR A 100 26.80 -10.30 24.39
CA TYR A 100 25.95 -10.79 25.50
C TYR A 100 24.65 -9.99 25.62
N MET A 101 24.66 -8.68 25.43
CA MET A 101 23.44 -7.86 25.41
C MET A 101 22.48 -8.30 24.29
N MET A 102 23.00 -8.64 23.11
CA MET A 102 22.19 -9.13 21.99
C MET A 102 21.65 -10.55 22.24
N LEU A 103 22.34 -11.36 23.01
CA LEU A 103 21.88 -12.68 23.45
C LEU A 103 20.91 -12.61 24.64
N GLY A 104 20.73 -11.44 25.25
CA GLY A 104 19.84 -11.22 26.40
C GLY A 104 20.50 -11.46 27.76
N ASP A 105 21.79 -11.83 27.81
CA ASP A 105 22.54 -11.96 29.06
C ASP A 105 23.08 -10.59 29.50
N LEU A 106 22.20 -9.84 30.19
CA LEU A 106 22.47 -8.48 30.60
C LEU A 106 23.49 -8.37 31.74
N ASP A 107 23.69 -9.44 32.53
CA ASP A 107 24.67 -9.46 33.60
C ASP A 107 26.08 -9.60 33.01
N MET A 108 26.32 -10.58 32.16
CA MET A 108 27.58 -10.72 31.45
C MET A 108 27.91 -9.51 30.57
N ALA A 109 26.88 -8.92 29.94
CA ALA A 109 27.03 -7.69 29.18
C ALA A 109 27.53 -6.52 30.08
N MET A 110 26.94 -6.35 31.25
CA MET A 110 27.33 -5.31 32.19
C MET A 110 28.76 -5.53 32.71
N ASP A 111 29.10 -6.73 33.14
CA ASP A 111 30.43 -7.05 33.69
C ASP A 111 31.55 -6.74 32.67
N ASN A 112 31.39 -7.20 31.45
CA ASN A 112 32.39 -6.94 30.40
C ASN A 112 32.45 -5.45 30.02
N ASN A 113 31.32 -4.74 30.01
CA ASN A 113 31.31 -3.32 29.70
C ASN A 113 31.93 -2.47 30.83
N ILE A 114 31.82 -2.92 32.09
CA ILE A 114 32.52 -2.31 33.22
C ILE A 114 34.04 -2.43 33.03
N GLU A 115 34.55 -3.59 32.56
CA GLU A 115 35.97 -3.73 32.25
C GLU A 115 36.41 -2.76 31.14
N ALA A 116 35.63 -2.61 30.07
CA ALA A 116 35.90 -1.62 29.02
C ALA A 116 36.01 -0.20 29.62
N LEU A 117 35.05 0.21 30.46
CA LEU A 117 35.02 1.51 31.09
C LEU A 117 36.07 1.68 32.19
N ARG A 118 36.54 0.59 32.83
CA ARG A 118 37.66 0.62 33.79
C ARG A 118 38.98 0.97 33.08
N ILE A 119 39.14 0.46 31.83
CA ILE A 119 40.33 0.75 31.02
C ILE A 119 40.27 2.15 30.43
N ASP A 120 39.11 2.54 29.87
CA ASP A 120 38.87 3.85 29.27
C ASP A 120 37.48 4.37 29.71
N ALA A 121 37.47 5.15 30.79
CA ALA A 121 36.26 5.72 31.41
C ALA A 121 35.54 6.74 30.50
N GLY A 122 36.22 7.24 29.48
CA GLY A 122 35.71 8.20 28.51
C GLY A 122 35.28 7.57 27.19
N ASN A 123 35.43 6.24 27.05
CA ASN A 123 35.11 5.57 25.80
C ASN A 123 33.64 5.76 25.43
N LEU A 124 33.42 6.48 24.33
CA LEU A 124 32.10 6.82 23.81
C LEU A 124 31.18 5.61 23.66
N TRP A 125 31.67 4.58 22.96
CA TRP A 125 30.88 3.39 22.64
C TRP A 125 30.55 2.56 23.87
N ALA A 126 31.49 2.46 24.83
CA ALA A 126 31.25 1.75 26.09
C ALA A 126 30.25 2.50 26.98
N LEU A 127 30.31 3.85 27.00
CA LEU A 127 29.30 4.65 27.71
C LEU A 127 27.89 4.49 27.09
N VAL A 128 27.76 4.56 25.76
CA VAL A 128 26.49 4.32 25.07
C VAL A 128 26.00 2.90 25.36
N LEU A 129 26.87 1.90 25.28
CA LEU A 129 26.51 0.50 25.53
C LEU A 129 26.03 0.29 26.98
N MET A 130 26.66 0.93 27.98
CA MET A 130 26.19 0.87 29.37
C MET A 130 24.78 1.44 29.50
N GLY A 131 24.52 2.57 28.86
CA GLY A 131 23.18 3.15 28.81
C GLY A 131 22.16 2.17 28.20
N ASN A 132 22.50 1.52 27.09
CA ASN A 132 21.64 0.56 26.41
C ASN A 132 21.38 -0.69 27.29
N ILE A 133 22.38 -1.21 27.99
CA ILE A 133 22.26 -2.34 28.92
C ILE A 133 21.31 -1.96 30.06
N LEU A 134 21.49 -0.79 30.68
CA LEU A 134 20.62 -0.32 31.77
C LEU A 134 19.19 -0.08 31.31
N SER A 135 19.00 0.49 30.11
CA SER A 135 17.67 0.64 29.54
C SER A 135 16.97 -0.72 29.34
N LYS A 136 17.69 -1.72 28.82
CA LYS A 136 17.14 -3.09 28.69
C LYS A 136 16.83 -3.75 30.04
N ARG A 137 17.54 -3.35 31.10
CA ARG A 137 17.25 -3.76 32.50
C ARG A 137 16.10 -2.96 33.14
N ASN A 138 15.49 -2.06 32.36
CA ASN A 138 14.44 -1.12 32.84
C ASN A 138 14.95 -0.09 33.88
N ASP A 139 16.26 0.12 33.96
CA ASP A 139 16.87 1.22 34.72
C ASP A 139 17.07 2.45 33.82
N ILE A 140 15.96 3.13 33.55
CA ILE A 140 15.96 4.29 32.65
C ILE A 140 16.74 5.46 33.20
N ASN A 141 16.74 5.65 34.54
CA ASN A 141 17.49 6.72 35.19
C ASN A 141 19.01 6.49 35.11
N GLY A 142 19.44 5.26 35.36
CA GLY A 142 20.82 4.84 35.16
C GLY A 142 21.27 5.02 33.71
N ALA A 143 20.46 4.54 32.74
CA ALA A 143 20.72 4.72 31.31
C ALA A 143 20.89 6.20 30.94
N MET A 144 19.96 7.06 31.38
CA MET A 144 20.01 8.51 31.15
C MET A 144 21.31 9.15 31.67
N THR A 145 21.80 8.68 32.83
CA THR A 145 23.06 9.19 33.40
C THR A 145 24.23 8.93 32.46
N TYR A 146 24.35 7.75 31.89
CA TYR A 146 25.40 7.40 30.94
C TYR A 146 25.26 8.14 29.62
N TYR A 147 24.06 8.25 29.06
CA TYR A 147 23.84 9.02 27.81
C TYR A 147 24.20 10.52 28.01
N LYS A 148 23.83 11.13 29.14
CA LYS A 148 24.23 12.51 29.46
C LYS A 148 25.74 12.66 29.64
N LYS A 149 26.39 11.62 30.15
CA LYS A 149 27.85 11.60 30.27
C LYS A 149 28.51 11.60 28.88
N VAL A 150 27.96 10.83 27.92
CA VAL A 150 28.38 10.88 26.51
C VAL A 150 28.28 12.30 25.98
N LEU A 151 27.14 12.98 26.16
CA LEU A 151 26.89 14.33 25.67
C LEU A 151 27.75 15.38 26.38
N THR A 152 28.33 15.06 27.53
CA THR A 152 29.30 15.96 28.20
C THR A 152 30.64 15.97 27.47
N TYR A 153 31.07 14.82 26.94
CA TYR A 153 32.32 14.70 26.17
C TYR A 153 32.12 14.98 24.68
N HIS A 154 30.94 14.61 24.14
CA HIS A 154 30.58 14.72 22.73
C HIS A 154 29.16 15.33 22.59
N PRO A 155 29.03 16.69 22.71
CA PRO A 155 27.71 17.35 22.70
C PRO A 155 26.92 17.19 21.41
N ASP A 156 27.61 16.86 20.32
CA ASP A 156 27.01 16.70 18.98
C ASP A 156 26.93 15.24 18.53
N ASP A 157 26.98 14.29 19.48
CA ASP A 157 26.75 12.88 19.17
C ASP A 157 25.25 12.62 18.98
N PHE A 158 24.84 12.48 17.70
CA PHE A 158 23.43 12.27 17.34
C PHE A 158 22.87 10.94 17.82
N MET A 159 23.71 9.88 17.95
CA MET A 159 23.25 8.58 18.47
C MET A 159 22.97 8.66 19.97
N ALA A 160 23.82 9.34 20.73
CA ALA A 160 23.55 9.58 22.14
C ALA A 160 22.31 10.44 22.34
N LEU A 161 22.11 11.48 21.53
CA LEU A 161 20.88 12.28 21.54
C LEU A 161 19.64 11.44 21.26
N ASN A 162 19.70 10.55 20.27
CA ASN A 162 18.59 9.63 20.00
C ASN A 162 18.28 8.72 21.20
N ASN A 163 19.30 8.18 21.86
CA ASN A 163 19.14 7.35 23.03
C ASN A 163 18.59 8.11 24.24
N VAL A 164 18.99 9.37 24.43
CA VAL A 164 18.39 10.28 25.42
C VAL A 164 16.92 10.51 25.10
N GLY A 165 16.60 10.77 23.82
CA GLY A 165 15.21 10.91 23.38
C GLY A 165 14.36 9.66 23.68
N GLY A 166 14.90 8.47 23.39
CA GLY A 166 14.27 7.19 23.75
C GLY A 166 14.03 7.04 25.27
N ALA A 167 15.02 7.34 26.09
CA ALA A 167 14.91 7.28 27.54
C ALA A 167 13.88 8.30 28.11
N LEU A 168 13.77 9.48 27.48
CA LEU A 168 12.72 10.47 27.82
C LEU A 168 11.31 9.95 27.44
N MET A 169 11.20 9.23 26.32
CA MET A 169 9.96 8.56 25.90
C MET A 169 9.49 7.56 26.96
N GLU A 170 10.40 6.70 27.46
CA GLU A 170 10.10 5.70 28.51
C GLU A 170 9.66 6.37 29.83
N GLN A 171 10.13 7.61 30.09
CA GLN A 171 9.68 8.42 31.24
C GLN A 171 8.37 9.17 30.99
N GLY A 172 7.76 9.05 29.81
CA GLY A 172 6.56 9.81 29.44
C GLY A 172 6.82 11.31 29.17
N LYS A 173 8.07 11.73 29.07
CA LYS A 173 8.48 13.12 28.82
C LYS A 173 8.56 13.44 27.33
N TYR A 174 7.39 13.31 26.66
CA TYR A 174 7.32 13.38 25.20
C TYR A 174 7.80 14.70 24.61
N ASP A 175 7.56 15.85 25.25
CA ASP A 175 7.99 17.15 24.75
C ASP A 175 9.52 17.28 24.76
N GLU A 176 10.17 16.86 25.85
CA GLU A 176 11.62 16.87 25.94
C GLU A 176 12.24 15.86 24.95
N ALA A 177 11.60 14.72 24.73
CA ALA A 177 12.02 13.73 23.74
C ALA A 177 11.97 14.31 22.33
N ILE A 178 10.87 14.98 21.95
CA ILE A 178 10.70 15.62 20.64
C ILE A 178 11.82 16.65 20.40
N GLU A 179 12.10 17.53 21.36
CA GLU A 179 13.16 18.52 21.21
C GLU A 179 14.55 17.86 21.09
N THR A 180 14.77 16.76 21.81
CA THR A 180 16.01 15.99 21.71
C THR A 180 16.16 15.32 20.34
N PHE A 181 15.09 14.73 19.81
CA PHE A 181 15.10 14.16 18.44
C PHE A 181 15.28 15.23 17.36
N LYS A 182 14.68 16.42 17.51
CA LYS A 182 14.95 17.55 16.62
C LYS A 182 16.42 17.96 16.62
N LYS A 183 17.03 18.02 17.80
CA LYS A 183 18.48 18.29 17.89
C LYS A 183 19.27 17.18 17.20
N CYS A 184 18.94 15.92 17.40
CA CYS A 184 19.53 14.79 16.70
C CYS A 184 19.45 14.97 15.17
N LEU A 185 18.27 15.28 14.64
CA LEU A 185 18.03 15.48 13.20
C LEU A 185 18.69 16.76 12.64
N SER A 186 18.99 17.75 13.49
CA SER A 186 19.76 18.92 13.06
C SER A 186 21.23 18.57 12.78
N LEU A 187 21.76 17.53 13.41
CA LEU A 187 23.11 17.01 13.22
C LEU A 187 23.20 15.99 12.09
N ASP A 188 22.25 15.06 12.06
CA ASP A 188 22.11 14.11 10.95
C ASP A 188 20.63 14.03 10.51
N LYS A 189 20.30 14.77 9.45
CA LYS A 189 18.96 14.80 8.85
C LYS A 189 18.50 13.46 8.25
N THR A 190 19.39 12.48 8.17
CA THR A 190 19.12 11.20 7.53
C THR A 190 18.95 10.07 8.54
N TYR A 191 19.03 10.35 9.83
CA TYR A 191 18.98 9.34 10.87
C TYR A 191 17.56 8.88 11.18
N MET A 192 17.14 7.80 10.55
CA MET A 192 15.76 7.28 10.58
C MET A 192 15.22 6.95 11.98
N ASN A 193 16.10 6.48 12.91
CA ASN A 193 15.67 6.18 14.28
C ASN A 193 15.11 7.42 15.00
N ALA A 194 15.66 8.61 14.72
CA ALA A 194 15.15 9.83 15.32
C ALA A 194 13.79 10.25 14.74
N TYR A 195 13.55 10.03 13.44
CA TYR A 195 12.21 10.20 12.86
C TYR A 195 11.22 9.25 13.52
N TYR A 196 11.57 7.97 13.66
CA TYR A 196 10.70 6.99 14.33
C TYR A 196 10.40 7.39 15.77
N GLY A 197 11.44 7.75 16.56
CA GLY A 197 11.27 8.19 17.95
C GLY A 197 10.40 9.44 18.05
N MET A 198 10.64 10.44 17.20
CA MET A 198 9.86 11.68 17.17
C MET A 198 8.41 11.45 16.73
N ALA A 199 8.18 10.64 15.72
CA ALA A 199 6.83 10.29 15.27
C ALA A 199 6.06 9.53 16.37
N LEU A 200 6.71 8.57 17.04
CA LEU A 200 6.13 7.83 18.15
C LEU A 200 5.82 8.74 19.35
N ALA A 201 6.69 9.74 19.63
CA ALA A 201 6.44 10.74 20.67
C ALA A 201 5.18 11.56 20.37
N TYR A 202 5.00 12.02 19.13
CA TYR A 202 3.78 12.72 18.74
C TYR A 202 2.54 11.81 18.81
N TYR A 203 2.66 10.54 18.41
CA TYR A 203 1.58 9.58 18.50
C TYR A 203 1.13 9.37 19.95
N ASN A 204 2.07 9.15 20.86
CA ASN A 204 1.80 8.97 22.29
C ASN A 204 1.24 10.25 22.96
N LYS A 205 1.50 11.43 22.37
CA LYS A 205 0.85 12.68 22.77
C LYS A 205 -0.55 12.88 22.18
N ASN A 206 -1.13 11.87 21.57
CA ASN A 206 -2.42 11.94 20.88
C ASN A 206 -2.44 13.02 19.77
N ASN A 207 -1.33 13.14 19.03
CA ASN A 207 -1.22 14.01 17.86
C ASN A 207 -0.90 13.17 16.61
N PRO A 208 -1.86 12.37 16.10
CA PRO A 208 -1.65 11.47 14.98
C PRO A 208 -1.30 12.21 13.68
N LYS A 209 -1.76 13.46 13.52
CA LYS A 209 -1.40 14.28 12.35
C LYS A 209 0.11 14.52 12.26
N LYS A 210 0.71 15.02 13.36
CA LYS A 210 2.17 15.22 13.40
C LYS A 210 2.94 13.92 13.34
N ALA A 211 2.43 12.86 13.97
CA ALA A 211 3.02 11.53 13.90
C ALA A 211 3.09 11.02 12.45
N MET A 212 1.99 11.14 11.69
CA MET A 212 1.93 10.77 10.28
C MET A 212 2.91 11.59 9.42
N GLU A 213 2.93 12.92 9.58
CA GLU A 213 3.83 13.81 8.84
C GLU A 213 5.31 13.46 9.06
N ILE A 214 5.72 13.27 10.30
CA ILE A 214 7.11 12.93 10.65
C ILE A 214 7.48 11.52 10.18
N ALA A 215 6.56 10.56 10.33
CA ALA A 215 6.78 9.21 9.82
C ALA A 215 6.91 9.18 8.29
N GLN A 216 6.12 9.97 7.57
CA GLN A 216 6.21 10.14 6.12
C GLN A 216 7.57 10.70 5.70
N GLU A 217 8.08 11.73 6.39
CA GLU A 217 9.42 12.27 6.13
C GLU A 217 10.49 11.17 6.28
N GLY A 218 10.43 10.40 7.38
CA GLY A 218 11.37 9.30 7.63
C GLY A 218 11.29 8.18 6.59
N VAL A 219 10.08 7.80 6.17
CA VAL A 219 9.85 6.79 5.11
C VAL A 219 10.42 7.27 3.77
N SER A 220 10.23 8.55 3.43
CA SER A 220 10.71 9.15 2.18
C SER A 220 12.25 9.17 2.10
N LEU A 221 12.93 9.45 3.19
CA LEU A 221 14.40 9.44 3.27
C LEU A 221 15.00 8.04 3.15
N ALA A 222 14.26 7.01 3.56
CA ALA A 222 14.71 5.62 3.54
C ALA A 222 14.77 5.00 2.13
N ILE A 223 14.25 5.68 1.11
CA ILE A 223 14.10 5.15 -0.25
C ILE A 223 15.44 4.79 -0.89
N ASP A 224 16.44 5.63 -0.72
CA ASP A 224 17.73 5.51 -1.43
C ASP A 224 18.80 4.77 -0.61
N ARG A 225 18.48 4.38 0.64
CA ARG A 225 19.44 3.74 1.55
C ARG A 225 19.02 2.31 1.87
N LYS A 226 19.92 1.37 1.61
CA LYS A 226 19.78 -0.04 2.04
C LYS A 226 19.86 -0.21 3.57
N GLU A 227 19.95 0.87 4.31
CA GLU A 227 20.18 0.90 5.74
C GLU A 227 18.88 0.70 6.52
N ASN A 228 18.91 -0.24 7.43
CA ASN A 228 17.90 -0.52 8.46
C ASN A 228 16.45 -0.72 7.94
N PRO A 229 16.17 -1.79 7.18
CA PRO A 229 14.83 -2.06 6.65
C PRO A 229 13.76 -2.20 7.75
N GLN A 230 14.17 -2.59 8.97
CA GLN A 230 13.26 -2.75 10.10
C GLN A 230 12.70 -1.40 10.58
N VAL A 231 13.55 -0.37 10.71
CA VAL A 231 13.09 0.97 11.15
C VAL A 231 12.17 1.59 10.11
N ARG A 232 12.45 1.37 8.82
CA ARG A 232 11.56 1.80 7.74
C ARG A 232 10.19 1.14 7.84
N GLU A 233 10.15 -0.15 8.12
CA GLU A 233 8.88 -0.88 8.30
C GLU A 233 8.09 -0.35 9.50
N GLU A 234 8.75 -0.07 10.62
CA GLU A 234 8.11 0.52 11.81
C GLU A 234 7.60 1.94 11.54
N LEU A 235 8.36 2.77 10.81
CA LEU A 235 7.90 4.10 10.36
C LEU A 235 6.66 4.00 9.48
N LEU A 236 6.65 3.07 8.52
CA LEU A 236 5.50 2.84 7.65
C LEU A 236 4.27 2.39 8.45
N LYS A 237 4.43 1.46 9.38
CA LYS A 237 3.34 1.03 10.28
C LYS A 237 2.79 2.20 11.10
N LEU A 238 3.68 3.02 11.65
CA LEU A 238 3.28 4.18 12.45
C LEU A 238 2.54 5.23 11.62
N MET A 239 3.00 5.48 10.38
CA MET A 239 2.35 6.36 9.41
C MET A 239 0.93 5.89 9.11
N LEU A 240 0.76 4.60 8.76
CA LEU A 240 -0.56 4.01 8.46
C LEU A 240 -1.47 3.99 9.69
N THR A 241 -0.95 3.64 10.88
CA THR A 241 -1.73 3.65 12.13
C THR A 241 -2.19 5.07 12.48
N SER A 242 -1.33 6.05 12.30
CA SER A 242 -1.67 7.46 12.52
C SER A 242 -2.75 7.94 11.53
N ALA A 243 -2.65 7.52 10.27
CA ALA A 243 -3.67 7.82 9.26
C ALA A 243 -5.02 7.17 9.59
N MET A 244 -5.04 5.92 10.08
CA MET A 244 -6.27 5.26 10.52
C MET A 244 -6.96 6.03 11.64
N ASN A 245 -6.21 6.45 12.67
CA ASN A 245 -6.78 7.25 13.76
C ASN A 245 -7.37 8.58 13.26
N LEU A 246 -6.73 9.21 12.27
CA LEU A 246 -7.25 10.44 11.67
C LEU A 246 -8.52 10.21 10.86
N VAL A 247 -8.62 9.07 10.18
CA VAL A 247 -9.79 8.73 9.36
C VAL A 247 -11.00 8.40 10.23
N ASP A 248 -10.80 7.70 11.34
CA ASP A 248 -11.88 7.35 12.27
C ASP A 248 -12.52 8.58 12.93
N ASP A 249 -11.76 9.66 13.12
CA ASP A 249 -12.21 10.90 13.77
C ASP A 249 -12.74 11.96 12.78
N ALA A 250 -12.59 11.78 11.47
CA ALA A 250 -12.88 12.80 10.46
C ALA A 250 -14.23 12.62 9.76
N ASN A 251 -14.86 13.76 9.37
CA ASN A 251 -16.02 13.78 8.50
C ASN A 251 -15.64 14.20 7.07
N TYR A 252 -15.31 13.24 6.22
CA TYR A 252 -14.91 13.49 4.82
C TYR A 252 -16.06 13.93 3.93
N MET A 253 -17.31 13.71 4.33
CA MET A 253 -18.49 14.20 3.59
C MET A 253 -18.54 15.73 3.52
N ASP A 254 -17.94 16.44 4.46
CA ASP A 254 -17.84 17.91 4.41
C ASP A 254 -16.90 18.38 3.29
N ILE A 255 -15.81 17.63 3.01
CA ILE A 255 -14.91 17.90 1.89
C ILE A 255 -15.67 17.69 0.57
N ILE A 256 -16.34 16.54 0.44
CA ILE A 256 -17.17 16.20 -0.74
C ILE A 256 -18.22 17.27 -0.99
N ALA A 257 -18.90 17.75 0.05
CA ALA A 257 -19.89 18.82 -0.07
C ALA A 257 -19.29 20.15 -0.54
N ARG A 258 -18.07 20.50 -0.06
CA ARG A 258 -17.35 21.70 -0.52
C ARG A 258 -16.96 21.59 -1.98
N VAL A 259 -16.42 20.43 -2.40
CA VAL A 259 -16.06 20.17 -3.80
C VAL A 259 -17.29 20.25 -4.70
N LYS A 260 -18.38 19.56 -4.34
CA LYS A 260 -19.66 19.66 -5.05
C LYS A 260 -20.11 21.12 -5.20
N SER A 261 -20.07 21.91 -4.12
CA SER A 261 -20.45 23.34 -4.16
C SER A 261 -19.52 24.16 -5.07
N LYS A 262 -18.21 23.85 -5.11
CA LYS A 262 -17.24 24.47 -6.03
C LYS A 262 -17.63 24.18 -7.48
N LEU A 263 -17.89 22.92 -7.83
CA LEU A 263 -18.28 22.51 -9.18
C LEU A 263 -19.58 23.18 -9.64
N THR A 264 -20.59 23.24 -8.77
CA THR A 264 -21.84 23.95 -9.08
C THR A 264 -21.63 25.43 -9.34
N LYS A 265 -20.78 26.12 -8.56
CA LYS A 265 -20.51 27.55 -8.72
C LYS A 265 -19.66 27.89 -9.95
N GLU A 266 -18.66 27.06 -10.27
CA GLU A 266 -17.68 27.35 -11.31
C GLU A 266 -18.14 26.91 -12.70
N PHE A 267 -18.95 25.85 -12.77
CA PHE A 267 -19.32 25.18 -14.03
C PHE A 267 -20.83 25.02 -14.21
N ASP A 268 -21.66 25.53 -13.28
CA ASP A 268 -23.13 25.31 -13.26
C ASP A 268 -23.52 23.82 -13.31
N ALA A 269 -22.66 22.96 -12.71
CA ALA A 269 -22.81 21.51 -12.75
C ALA A 269 -23.55 20.99 -11.52
N GLU A 270 -24.73 20.39 -11.71
CA GLU A 270 -25.42 19.65 -10.66
C GLU A 270 -24.81 18.25 -10.53
N VAL A 271 -24.43 17.88 -9.28
CA VAL A 271 -23.88 16.55 -8.97
C VAL A 271 -24.78 15.88 -7.94
N ARG A 272 -25.18 14.64 -8.22
CA ARG A 272 -25.93 13.77 -7.29
C ARG A 272 -25.10 12.56 -6.91
N PHE A 273 -25.38 12.03 -5.70
CA PHE A 273 -24.73 10.83 -5.19
C PHE A 273 -25.78 9.74 -4.96
N GLU A 274 -25.43 8.50 -5.34
CA GLU A 274 -26.28 7.32 -5.17
C GLU A 274 -25.46 6.20 -4.52
N ASN A 275 -25.95 5.64 -3.40
CA ASN A 275 -25.35 4.49 -2.78
C ASN A 275 -25.87 3.21 -3.43
N ASP A 276 -25.10 2.65 -4.34
CA ASP A 276 -25.38 1.41 -5.04
C ASP A 276 -24.53 0.28 -4.46
N ARG A 277 -25.09 -0.47 -3.53
CA ARG A 277 -24.41 -1.59 -2.86
C ARG A 277 -24.13 -2.79 -3.77
N THR A 278 -24.68 -2.80 -4.97
CA THR A 278 -24.44 -3.86 -5.98
C THR A 278 -23.24 -3.53 -6.89
N LEU A 279 -22.73 -2.32 -6.79
CA LEU A 279 -21.60 -1.87 -7.57
C LEU A 279 -20.35 -2.69 -7.22
N ASN A 280 -19.70 -3.29 -8.21
CA ASN A 280 -18.45 -4.01 -8.01
C ASN A 280 -17.26 -3.06 -7.73
N LEU A 281 -17.31 -1.84 -8.25
CA LEU A 281 -16.35 -0.76 -8.02
C LEU A 281 -16.68 -0.01 -6.72
N SER A 282 -15.71 0.75 -6.22
CA SER A 282 -15.91 1.59 -5.03
C SER A 282 -16.74 2.82 -5.35
N ALA A 283 -16.49 3.47 -6.49
CA ALA A 283 -17.31 4.52 -7.05
C ALA A 283 -17.23 4.52 -8.59
N VAL A 284 -18.12 5.23 -9.24
CA VAL A 284 -18.11 5.49 -10.68
C VAL A 284 -18.87 6.77 -10.99
N LEU A 285 -18.28 7.62 -11.83
CA LEU A 285 -18.89 8.83 -12.36
C LEU A 285 -19.69 8.50 -13.63
N GLN A 286 -20.92 9.00 -13.68
CA GLN A 286 -21.76 8.99 -14.87
C GLN A 286 -22.00 10.43 -15.31
N TYR A 287 -21.42 10.81 -16.43
CA TYR A 287 -21.59 12.15 -17.00
C TYR A 287 -23.02 12.40 -17.44
N GLY A 288 -23.58 13.55 -17.08
CA GLY A 288 -24.98 13.91 -17.38
C GLY A 288 -25.30 13.80 -18.88
N LYS A 289 -24.50 14.44 -19.74
CA LYS A 289 -24.70 14.43 -21.20
C LYS A 289 -24.75 13.01 -21.79
N ALA A 290 -23.82 12.13 -21.36
CA ALA A 290 -23.77 10.75 -21.85
C ALA A 290 -25.02 9.92 -21.48
N HIS A 291 -25.72 10.34 -20.43
CA HIS A 291 -26.94 9.67 -19.93
C HIS A 291 -28.21 10.53 -20.14
N ARG A 292 -28.14 11.58 -20.96
CA ARG A 292 -29.26 12.51 -21.25
C ARG A 292 -29.91 13.07 -19.98
N ARG A 293 -29.06 13.46 -19.02
CA ARG A 293 -29.49 14.07 -17.75
C ARG A 293 -28.86 15.45 -17.61
N ASP A 294 -29.55 16.31 -16.88
CA ASP A 294 -29.11 17.65 -16.51
C ASP A 294 -28.21 17.68 -15.27
N TYR A 295 -27.87 16.49 -14.74
CA TYR A 295 -26.97 16.32 -13.61
C TYR A 295 -25.98 15.18 -13.85
N HIS A 296 -24.82 15.29 -13.21
CA HIS A 296 -23.83 14.22 -13.10
C HIS A 296 -24.15 13.33 -11.91
N LEU A 297 -23.91 12.04 -12.03
CA LEU A 297 -24.19 11.08 -10.97
C LEU A 297 -22.92 10.34 -10.56
N VAL A 298 -22.55 10.44 -9.29
CA VAL A 298 -21.52 9.62 -8.67
C VAL A 298 -22.21 8.49 -7.91
N LYS A 299 -22.10 7.27 -8.45
CA LYS A 299 -22.54 6.05 -7.76
C LYS A 299 -21.38 5.53 -6.93
N TYR A 300 -21.65 5.15 -5.68
CA TYR A 300 -20.63 4.60 -4.79
C TYR A 300 -21.16 3.40 -4.01
N ASN A 301 -20.29 2.48 -3.66
CA ASN A 301 -20.64 1.32 -2.84
C ASN A 301 -20.32 1.58 -1.37
N GLY A 302 -21.32 1.95 -0.57
CA GLY A 302 -21.17 2.24 0.84
C GLY A 302 -20.69 1.08 1.72
N ASN A 303 -20.59 -0.15 1.18
CA ASN A 303 -19.99 -1.29 1.87
C ASN A 303 -18.47 -1.39 1.66
N LYS A 304 -17.92 -0.63 0.73
CA LYS A 304 -16.47 -0.61 0.47
C LYS A 304 -15.78 0.33 1.45
N LYS A 305 -14.56 -0.02 1.84
CA LYS A 305 -13.72 0.88 2.65
C LYS A 305 -13.31 2.09 1.81
N TYR A 306 -13.09 3.20 2.49
CA TYR A 306 -12.56 4.43 1.89
C TYR A 306 -13.38 4.95 0.72
N ASN A 307 -14.71 4.69 0.72
CA ASN A 307 -15.60 5.11 -0.35
C ASN A 307 -15.63 6.63 -0.54
N GLU A 308 -15.41 7.42 0.52
CA GLU A 308 -15.31 8.87 0.47
C GLU A 308 -14.10 9.34 -0.35
N HIS A 309 -12.97 8.61 -0.30
CA HIS A 309 -11.85 8.88 -1.17
C HIS A 309 -12.23 8.68 -2.64
N PHE A 310 -12.88 7.56 -2.97
CA PHE A 310 -13.32 7.29 -4.34
C PHE A 310 -14.40 8.28 -4.81
N MET A 311 -15.29 8.73 -3.94
CA MET A 311 -16.24 9.79 -4.27
C MET A 311 -15.53 11.11 -4.60
N LEU A 312 -14.50 11.47 -3.83
CA LEU A 312 -13.67 12.64 -4.09
C LEU A 312 -12.88 12.49 -5.39
N HIS A 313 -12.30 11.32 -5.64
CA HIS A 313 -11.61 10.95 -6.86
C HIS A 313 -12.50 11.15 -8.11
N GLU A 314 -13.74 10.66 -8.09
CA GLU A 314 -14.70 10.83 -9.18
C GLU A 314 -15.08 12.32 -9.38
N LEU A 315 -15.13 13.11 -8.31
CA LEU A 315 -15.35 14.55 -8.41
C LEU A 315 -14.16 15.28 -9.04
N MET A 316 -12.92 14.80 -8.85
CA MET A 316 -11.76 15.39 -9.51
C MET A 316 -11.74 15.05 -11.00
N HIS A 317 -12.10 13.82 -11.40
CA HIS A 317 -12.35 13.51 -12.81
C HIS A 317 -13.40 14.44 -13.43
N LEU A 318 -14.48 14.68 -12.71
CA LEU A 318 -15.51 15.62 -13.17
C LEU A 318 -14.96 17.05 -13.30
N GLN A 319 -14.18 17.52 -12.33
CA GLN A 319 -13.56 18.85 -12.38
C GLN A 319 -12.67 18.99 -13.62
N MET A 320 -11.83 18.00 -13.90
CA MET A 320 -10.95 17.98 -15.09
C MET A 320 -11.78 18.03 -16.38
N ASN A 321 -12.77 17.16 -16.51
CA ASN A 321 -13.65 17.09 -17.67
C ASN A 321 -14.40 18.43 -17.89
N LEU A 322 -14.98 19.03 -16.85
CA LEU A 322 -15.68 20.31 -16.93
C LEU A 322 -14.72 21.46 -17.28
N SER A 323 -13.50 21.44 -16.77
CA SER A 323 -12.46 22.42 -17.10
C SER A 323 -12.08 22.31 -18.57
N ALA A 324 -11.84 21.11 -19.09
CA ALA A 324 -11.53 20.87 -20.50
C ALA A 324 -12.71 21.23 -21.42
N SER A 325 -13.95 20.92 -21.00
CA SER A 325 -15.16 21.32 -21.75
C SER A 325 -15.31 22.84 -21.85
N LYS A 326 -15.00 23.57 -20.76
CA LYS A 326 -15.06 25.04 -20.71
C LYS A 326 -14.07 25.69 -21.68
N GLU A 327 -12.90 25.10 -21.86
CA GLU A 327 -11.89 25.53 -22.81
C GLU A 327 -12.13 24.99 -24.25
N GLY A 328 -13.19 24.18 -24.45
CA GLY A 328 -13.50 23.54 -25.74
C GLY A 328 -12.48 22.45 -26.17
N ALA A 329 -11.70 21.93 -25.20
CA ALA A 329 -10.65 20.95 -25.40
C ALA A 329 -11.03 19.55 -24.90
N ASN A 330 -12.28 19.36 -24.43
CA ASN A 330 -12.72 18.07 -23.91
C ASN A 330 -12.83 17.02 -25.00
N LYS A 331 -12.28 15.86 -24.73
CA LYS A 331 -12.34 14.68 -25.60
C LYS A 331 -12.96 13.51 -24.85
N LEU A 332 -13.44 12.55 -25.58
CA LEU A 332 -13.93 11.28 -25.03
C LEU A 332 -12.99 10.17 -25.48
N MET A 333 -12.53 9.42 -24.53
CA MET A 333 -11.73 8.22 -24.79
C MET A 333 -12.63 7.01 -24.67
N GLY A 334 -12.44 6.08 -25.60
CA GLY A 334 -13.22 4.88 -25.61
C GLY A 334 -12.66 3.81 -26.53
N TYR A 335 -13.45 2.80 -26.73
CA TYR A 335 -13.16 1.73 -27.67
C TYR A 335 -14.42 1.37 -28.47
N SER A 336 -14.22 1.18 -29.76
CA SER A 336 -15.28 0.71 -30.67
C SER A 336 -15.28 -0.81 -30.80
N GLU A 337 -16.33 -1.33 -31.46
CA GLU A 337 -16.34 -2.74 -31.87
C GLU A 337 -15.19 -3.07 -32.85
N ALA A 338 -14.66 -2.06 -33.57
CA ALA A 338 -13.49 -2.24 -34.41
C ALA A 338 -12.23 -2.47 -33.58
N CYS A 339 -12.01 -1.70 -32.50
CA CYS A 339 -10.92 -1.90 -31.54
C CYS A 339 -10.98 -3.29 -30.90
N LYS A 340 -12.17 -3.70 -30.48
CA LYS A 340 -12.39 -5.04 -29.91
C LYS A 340 -12.07 -6.14 -30.92
N LYS A 341 -12.49 -6.00 -32.19
CA LYS A 341 -12.15 -6.96 -33.25
C LYS A 341 -10.65 -7.05 -33.50
N LYS A 342 -9.93 -5.92 -33.50
CA LYS A 342 -8.47 -5.91 -33.62
C LYS A 342 -7.83 -6.66 -32.43
N PHE A 343 -8.26 -6.39 -31.22
CA PHE A 343 -7.82 -7.10 -30.01
C PHE A 343 -8.05 -8.62 -30.11
N MET A 344 -9.26 -9.03 -30.46
CA MET A 344 -9.59 -10.44 -30.63
C MET A 344 -8.76 -11.12 -31.72
N SER A 345 -8.49 -10.42 -32.82
CA SER A 345 -7.65 -10.91 -33.92
C SER A 345 -6.20 -11.04 -33.50
N LYS A 346 -5.64 -10.02 -32.84
CA LYS A 346 -4.24 -10.02 -32.36
C LYS A 346 -3.97 -11.17 -31.40
N TYR A 347 -4.91 -11.48 -30.50
CA TYR A 347 -4.78 -12.54 -29.51
C TYR A 347 -5.55 -13.83 -29.85
N ALA A 348 -5.94 -14.04 -31.13
CA ALA A 348 -6.75 -15.20 -31.53
C ALA A 348 -6.11 -16.55 -31.16
N LYS A 349 -4.79 -16.70 -31.36
CA LYS A 349 -4.04 -17.89 -30.96
C LYS A 349 -4.08 -18.13 -29.44
N TYR A 350 -3.95 -17.07 -28.66
CA TYR A 350 -4.04 -17.14 -27.21
C TYR A 350 -5.44 -17.58 -26.76
N PHE A 351 -6.51 -16.96 -27.31
CA PHE A 351 -7.89 -17.32 -26.97
C PHE A 351 -8.25 -18.74 -27.40
N SER A 352 -7.71 -19.22 -28.54
CA SER A 352 -7.84 -20.61 -28.96
C SER A 352 -7.21 -21.57 -27.94
N ASN A 353 -6.03 -21.26 -27.45
CA ASN A 353 -5.34 -22.10 -26.44
C ASN A 353 -6.05 -22.10 -25.08
N ILE A 354 -6.56 -20.95 -24.65
CA ILE A 354 -7.27 -20.85 -23.37
C ILE A 354 -8.66 -21.51 -23.45
N SER A 355 -9.31 -21.50 -24.62
CA SER A 355 -10.57 -22.18 -24.86
C SER A 355 -10.54 -23.67 -24.49
N ALA A 356 -9.39 -24.31 -24.69
CA ALA A 356 -9.17 -25.71 -24.27
C ALA A 356 -9.17 -25.90 -22.74
N LYS A 357 -8.85 -24.84 -21.98
CA LYS A 357 -8.78 -24.87 -20.51
C LYS A 357 -10.08 -24.46 -19.82
N ILE A 358 -10.77 -23.42 -20.32
CA ILE A 358 -11.96 -22.84 -19.66
C ILE A 358 -13.29 -23.16 -20.36
N GLY A 359 -13.24 -23.79 -21.53
CA GLY A 359 -14.40 -24.08 -22.37
C GLY A 359 -14.72 -22.99 -23.39
N LYS A 360 -15.24 -23.39 -24.54
CA LYS A 360 -15.53 -22.48 -25.68
C LYS A 360 -16.56 -21.40 -25.32
N ASP A 361 -17.53 -21.73 -24.50
CA ASP A 361 -18.65 -20.82 -24.15
C ASP A 361 -18.19 -19.68 -23.24
N LYS A 362 -17.14 -19.91 -22.43
CA LYS A 362 -16.58 -18.92 -21.47
C LYS A 362 -15.47 -18.04 -22.06
N VAL A 363 -14.89 -18.45 -23.20
CA VAL A 363 -13.75 -17.71 -23.80
C VAL A 363 -14.14 -16.33 -24.29
N ASN A 364 -15.33 -16.17 -24.86
CA ASN A 364 -15.78 -14.87 -25.35
C ASN A 364 -16.03 -13.89 -24.20
N GLU A 365 -16.70 -14.35 -23.15
CA GLU A 365 -16.92 -13.55 -21.95
C GLU A 365 -15.61 -13.17 -21.27
N PHE A 366 -14.67 -14.13 -21.16
CA PHE A 366 -13.33 -13.86 -20.63
C PHE A 366 -12.59 -12.82 -21.48
N ALA A 367 -12.63 -12.96 -22.81
CA ALA A 367 -11.95 -12.03 -23.72
C ALA A 367 -12.56 -10.62 -23.66
N ASP A 368 -13.89 -10.51 -23.55
CA ASP A 368 -14.60 -9.26 -23.37
C ASP A 368 -14.23 -8.58 -22.05
N ASN A 369 -14.20 -9.32 -20.96
CA ASN A 369 -13.83 -8.81 -19.66
C ASN A 369 -12.35 -8.39 -19.62
N LEU A 370 -11.46 -9.18 -20.25
CA LEU A 370 -10.04 -8.84 -20.36
C LEU A 370 -9.83 -7.56 -21.16
N PHE A 371 -10.49 -7.44 -22.32
CA PHE A 371 -10.42 -6.26 -23.17
C PHE A 371 -10.91 -5.01 -22.42
N LYS A 372 -12.09 -5.07 -21.83
CA LYS A 372 -12.68 -3.96 -21.08
C LYS A 372 -11.81 -3.54 -19.90
N GLY A 373 -11.37 -4.51 -19.08
CA GLY A 373 -10.55 -4.22 -17.90
C GLY A 373 -9.20 -3.61 -18.29
N PHE A 374 -8.55 -4.15 -19.31
CA PHE A 374 -7.29 -3.62 -19.81
C PHE A 374 -7.44 -2.23 -20.42
N SER A 375 -8.49 -2.01 -21.21
CA SER A 375 -8.80 -0.70 -21.80
C SER A 375 -9.03 0.36 -20.73
N LEU A 376 -9.82 0.05 -19.70
CA LEU A 376 -10.05 0.94 -18.56
C LEU A 376 -8.76 1.26 -17.81
N GLN A 377 -7.89 0.28 -17.57
CA GLN A 377 -6.62 0.51 -16.90
C GLN A 377 -5.72 1.47 -17.69
N LEU A 378 -5.62 1.28 -19.00
CA LEU A 378 -4.79 2.12 -19.87
C LEU A 378 -5.29 3.57 -19.94
N MET A 379 -6.61 3.77 -19.93
CA MET A 379 -7.19 5.12 -19.96
C MET A 379 -7.10 5.81 -18.59
N ASN A 380 -7.46 5.11 -17.52
CA ASN A 380 -7.58 5.72 -16.19
C ASN A 380 -6.21 5.93 -15.53
N CYS A 381 -5.27 4.98 -15.64
CA CYS A 381 -4.03 5.06 -14.87
C CYS A 381 -3.29 6.41 -15.04
N PRO A 382 -3.10 6.98 -16.26
CA PRO A 382 -2.47 8.29 -16.37
C PRO A 382 -3.33 9.44 -15.82
N LEU A 383 -4.66 9.36 -15.97
CA LEU A 383 -5.59 10.36 -15.42
C LEU A 383 -5.62 10.32 -13.90
N ASP A 384 -5.61 9.12 -13.32
CA ASP A 384 -5.63 8.92 -11.88
C ASP A 384 -4.40 9.55 -11.20
N LEU A 385 -3.24 9.59 -11.87
CA LEU A 385 -2.07 10.32 -11.35
C LEU A 385 -2.37 11.81 -11.13
N LEU A 386 -3.02 12.47 -12.11
CA LEU A 386 -3.42 13.87 -12.00
C LEU A 386 -4.50 14.07 -10.92
N VAL A 387 -5.47 13.18 -10.89
CA VAL A 387 -6.56 13.20 -9.89
C VAL A 387 -5.99 13.09 -8.48
N GLU A 388 -5.07 12.17 -8.24
CA GLU A 388 -4.45 11.98 -6.93
C GLU A 388 -3.56 13.16 -6.54
N ASP A 389 -2.87 13.80 -7.50
CA ASP A 389 -2.15 15.05 -7.27
C ASP A 389 -3.09 16.20 -6.88
N LEU A 390 -4.24 16.33 -7.54
CA LEU A 390 -5.24 17.34 -7.20
C LEU A 390 -5.77 17.13 -5.77
N ILE A 391 -6.10 15.90 -5.39
CA ILE A 391 -6.54 15.57 -4.04
C ILE A 391 -5.44 15.90 -3.02
N TYR A 392 -4.21 15.47 -3.28
CA TYR A 392 -3.08 15.67 -2.37
C TYR A 392 -2.77 17.14 -2.13
N ASN A 393 -2.82 17.96 -3.19
CA ASN A 393 -2.43 19.36 -3.12
C ASN A 393 -3.57 20.29 -2.68
N GLU A 394 -4.80 20.09 -3.20
CA GLU A 394 -5.92 20.97 -2.91
C GLU A 394 -6.66 20.63 -1.59
N TYR A 395 -6.59 19.36 -1.14
CA TYR A 395 -7.32 18.87 0.04
C TYR A 395 -6.39 18.18 1.05
N PRO A 396 -5.47 18.91 1.71
CA PRO A 396 -4.50 18.30 2.65
C PRO A 396 -5.15 17.51 3.79
N GLU A 397 -6.36 17.85 4.16
CA GLU A 397 -7.15 17.13 5.16
C GLU A 397 -7.63 15.74 4.68
N ALA A 398 -7.67 15.50 3.38
CA ALA A 398 -8.01 14.20 2.81
C ALA A 398 -6.80 13.24 2.71
N ARG A 399 -5.56 13.71 2.90
CA ARG A 399 -4.35 12.91 2.77
C ARG A 399 -4.34 11.62 3.60
N PRO A 400 -4.83 11.57 4.84
CA PRO A 400 -4.89 10.32 5.60
C PRO A 400 -5.78 9.26 4.92
N LEU A 401 -6.95 9.67 4.44
CA LEU A 401 -7.89 8.81 3.74
C LEU A 401 -7.33 8.36 2.39
N GLN A 402 -6.75 9.27 1.62
CA GLN A 402 -6.07 9.01 0.35
C GLN A 402 -4.93 7.99 0.54
N LEU A 403 -4.06 8.21 1.53
CA LEU A 403 -2.96 7.30 1.86
C LEU A 403 -3.44 5.87 2.07
N LEU A 404 -4.46 5.68 2.92
CA LEU A 404 -4.97 4.34 3.23
C LEU A 404 -5.63 3.66 2.02
N SER A 405 -6.38 4.43 1.24
CA SER A 405 -7.04 3.94 0.02
C SER A 405 -6.01 3.52 -1.03
N LEU A 406 -5.02 4.37 -1.33
CA LEU A 406 -3.97 4.08 -2.30
C LEU A 406 -3.08 2.92 -1.84
N PHE A 407 -2.80 2.82 -0.53
CA PHE A 407 -2.05 1.68 0.02
C PHE A 407 -2.80 0.36 -0.19
N GLU A 408 -4.11 0.30 0.06
CA GLU A 408 -4.93 -0.91 -0.16
C GLU A 408 -4.99 -1.28 -1.64
N GLN A 409 -5.17 -0.29 -2.54
CA GLN A 409 -5.14 -0.50 -3.99
C GLN A 409 -3.79 -1.06 -4.45
N GLU A 410 -2.68 -0.51 -3.96
CA GLU A 410 -1.34 -0.98 -4.31
C GLU A 410 -1.11 -2.43 -3.88
N GLN A 411 -1.60 -2.84 -2.70
CA GLN A 411 -1.53 -4.24 -2.26
C GLN A 411 -2.33 -5.18 -3.19
N GLU A 412 -3.48 -4.74 -3.68
CA GLU A 412 -4.30 -5.50 -4.64
C GLU A 412 -3.61 -5.59 -6.00
N ASN A 413 -3.00 -4.50 -6.49
CA ASN A 413 -2.24 -4.45 -7.73
C ASN A 413 -1.06 -5.42 -7.71
N ILE A 414 -0.26 -5.39 -6.63
CA ILE A 414 0.86 -6.32 -6.42
C ILE A 414 0.38 -7.77 -6.43
N LYS A 415 -0.71 -8.05 -5.73
CA LYS A 415 -1.29 -9.40 -5.67
C LYS A 415 -1.75 -9.88 -7.05
N SER A 416 -2.44 -9.04 -7.81
CA SER A 416 -2.93 -9.34 -9.15
C SER A 416 -1.78 -9.67 -10.10
N ILE A 417 -0.77 -8.81 -10.21
CA ILE A 417 0.40 -9.03 -11.06
C ILE A 417 1.18 -10.27 -10.62
N THR A 418 1.39 -10.45 -9.31
CA THR A 418 2.10 -11.61 -8.77
C THR A 418 1.39 -12.91 -9.11
N GLN A 419 0.05 -12.95 -9.08
CA GLN A 419 -0.73 -14.10 -9.50
C GLN A 419 -0.62 -14.35 -11.01
N GLY A 420 -0.65 -13.30 -11.83
CA GLY A 420 -0.43 -13.40 -13.27
C GLY A 420 0.94 -13.98 -13.61
N LEU A 421 1.99 -13.52 -12.93
CA LEU A 421 3.37 -14.03 -13.12
C LEU A 421 3.55 -15.49 -12.66
N LYS A 422 2.80 -15.94 -11.64
CA LYS A 422 2.83 -17.35 -11.17
C LYS A 422 2.10 -18.31 -12.11
N ASN A 423 1.20 -17.80 -12.95
CA ASN A 423 0.39 -18.60 -13.86
C ASN A 423 0.69 -18.20 -15.32
N PRO A 424 1.87 -18.55 -15.85
CA PRO A 424 2.28 -18.18 -17.20
C PRO A 424 1.25 -18.70 -18.23
N GLY A 425 0.85 -17.81 -19.15
CA GLY A 425 -0.16 -18.12 -20.16
C GLY A 425 -1.62 -17.99 -19.67
N MET A 426 -1.86 -17.44 -18.47
CA MET A 426 -3.19 -17.03 -18.04
C MET A 426 -3.66 -15.72 -18.70
N PHE A 427 -2.71 -14.86 -19.07
CA PHE A 427 -2.92 -13.60 -19.81
C PHE A 427 -1.96 -13.51 -20.98
N PRO A 428 -2.28 -12.79 -22.06
CA PRO A 428 -1.30 -12.46 -23.09
C PRO A 428 -0.11 -11.70 -22.49
N ASN A 429 1.11 -12.08 -22.87
CA ASN A 429 2.33 -11.51 -22.28
C ASN A 429 2.41 -9.99 -22.40
N GLN A 430 1.99 -9.44 -23.55
CA GLN A 430 1.98 -7.98 -23.76
C GLN A 430 1.02 -7.27 -22.80
N ILE A 431 -0.18 -7.82 -22.58
CA ILE A 431 -1.16 -7.25 -21.66
C ILE A 431 -0.65 -7.29 -20.21
N LEU A 432 -0.12 -8.46 -19.80
CA LEU A 432 0.44 -8.59 -18.45
C LEU A 432 1.63 -7.63 -18.23
N ARG A 433 2.47 -7.47 -19.26
CA ARG A 433 3.60 -6.52 -19.22
C ARG A 433 3.11 -5.07 -19.13
N ALA A 434 2.19 -4.65 -20.00
CA ALA A 434 1.65 -3.31 -19.99
C ALA A 434 0.95 -2.98 -18.66
N SER A 435 0.09 -3.87 -18.16
CA SER A 435 -0.53 -3.73 -16.83
C SER A 435 0.51 -3.62 -15.70
N LYS A 436 1.59 -4.41 -15.78
CA LYS A 436 2.67 -4.35 -14.79
C LYS A 436 3.38 -3.00 -14.82
N ILE A 437 3.71 -2.48 -16.00
CA ILE A 437 4.37 -1.17 -16.16
C ILE A 437 3.46 -0.06 -15.63
N MET A 438 2.17 -0.07 -15.98
CA MET A 438 1.21 0.91 -15.48
C MET A 438 1.10 0.90 -13.95
N ASN A 439 1.01 -0.28 -13.33
CA ASN A 439 1.00 -0.40 -11.87
C ASN A 439 2.32 0.07 -11.24
N MET A 440 3.45 -0.12 -11.92
CA MET A 440 4.74 0.43 -11.46
C MET A 440 4.78 1.95 -11.53
N VAL A 441 4.17 2.57 -12.55
CA VAL A 441 4.01 4.03 -12.64
C VAL A 441 3.18 4.55 -11.47
N THR A 442 2.05 3.90 -11.15
CA THR A 442 1.24 4.22 -9.97
C THR A 442 2.04 4.06 -8.68
N SER A 443 2.88 3.02 -8.58
CA SER A 443 3.77 2.81 -7.43
C SER A 443 4.85 3.90 -7.31
N LEU A 444 5.38 4.42 -8.44
CA LEU A 444 6.29 5.57 -8.45
C LEU A 444 5.59 6.83 -7.95
N HIS A 445 4.33 7.02 -8.32
CA HIS A 445 3.52 8.13 -7.83
C HIS A 445 3.28 8.03 -6.32
N LEU A 446 2.91 6.87 -5.83
CA LEU A 446 2.75 6.60 -4.39
C LEU A 446 4.07 6.82 -3.62
N LYS A 447 5.21 6.49 -4.24
CA LYS A 447 6.54 6.80 -3.72
C LYS A 447 6.76 8.31 -3.61
N GLU A 448 6.36 9.09 -4.60
CA GLU A 448 6.49 10.55 -4.57
C GLU A 448 5.58 11.19 -3.51
N LEU A 449 4.29 10.81 -3.48
CA LEU A 449 3.33 11.38 -2.55
C LEU A 449 3.61 11.04 -1.08
N TYR A 450 3.97 9.78 -0.80
CA TYR A 450 4.02 9.26 0.57
C TYR A 450 5.33 8.56 0.95
N GLY A 451 6.34 8.54 0.07
CA GLY A 451 7.60 7.86 0.31
C GLY A 451 7.52 6.33 0.27
N MET A 452 6.39 5.74 -0.11
CA MET A 452 6.20 4.30 -0.12
C MET A 452 6.70 3.68 -1.43
N ASN A 453 7.73 2.84 -1.35
CA ASN A 453 8.31 2.19 -2.53
C ASN A 453 8.00 0.70 -2.56
N PHE A 454 7.17 0.27 -3.51
CA PHE A 454 6.75 -1.11 -3.71
C PHE A 454 7.26 -1.73 -5.02
N LEU A 455 8.06 -1.03 -5.81
CA LEU A 455 8.53 -1.46 -7.14
C LEU A 455 9.12 -2.87 -7.16
N ASN A 456 9.91 -3.24 -6.13
CA ASN A 456 10.54 -4.56 -6.07
C ASN A 456 9.55 -5.73 -5.97
N TYR A 457 8.33 -5.48 -5.47
CA TYR A 457 7.30 -6.52 -5.37
C TYR A 457 6.76 -6.93 -6.74
N TYR A 458 6.85 -6.06 -7.75
CA TYR A 458 6.50 -6.35 -9.14
C TYR A 458 7.56 -7.20 -9.87
N LYS A 459 8.76 -7.37 -9.29
CA LYS A 459 9.88 -8.12 -9.89
C LYS A 459 10.19 -7.67 -11.32
N PRO A 460 10.44 -6.37 -11.56
CA PRO A 460 10.71 -5.86 -12.88
C PRO A 460 12.08 -6.34 -13.40
N ASN A 461 12.18 -6.53 -14.71
CA ASN A 461 13.47 -6.53 -15.37
C ASN A 461 13.96 -5.08 -15.59
N GLN A 462 15.20 -4.90 -16.08
CA GLN A 462 15.79 -3.58 -16.28
C GLN A 462 15.03 -2.72 -17.29
N GLN A 463 14.49 -3.32 -18.34
CA GLN A 463 13.74 -2.61 -19.38
C GLN A 463 12.39 -2.14 -18.85
N GLU A 464 11.64 -3.00 -18.15
CA GLU A 464 10.36 -2.65 -17.53
C GLU A 464 10.51 -1.55 -16.48
N MET A 465 11.60 -1.59 -15.70
CA MET A 465 11.90 -0.53 -14.73
C MET A 465 12.13 0.80 -15.43
N LYS A 466 12.98 0.79 -16.46
CA LYS A 466 13.28 2.00 -17.23
C LYS A 466 12.03 2.58 -17.89
N GLU A 467 11.21 1.74 -18.52
CA GLU A 467 9.98 2.20 -19.17
C GLU A 467 8.99 2.82 -18.18
N ALA A 468 8.83 2.22 -16.99
CA ALA A 468 7.99 2.79 -15.95
C ALA A 468 8.54 4.13 -15.43
N GLU A 469 9.87 4.24 -15.27
CA GLU A 469 10.53 5.49 -14.88
C GLU A 469 10.41 6.56 -15.98
N ASP A 470 10.63 6.21 -17.25
CA ASP A 470 10.49 7.13 -18.39
C ASP A 470 9.05 7.67 -18.52
N LEU A 471 8.03 6.81 -18.38
CA LEU A 471 6.62 7.21 -18.36
C LEU A 471 6.30 8.13 -17.16
N TYR A 472 6.87 7.85 -16.01
CA TYR A 472 6.64 8.67 -14.83
C TYR A 472 7.35 10.03 -14.92
N GLU A 473 8.55 10.10 -15.49
CA GLU A 473 9.23 11.38 -15.78
C GLU A 473 8.45 12.23 -16.77
N GLU A 474 7.88 11.62 -17.82
CA GLU A 474 7.01 12.32 -18.76
C GLU A 474 5.75 12.86 -18.07
N TYR A 475 5.10 12.03 -17.22
CA TYR A 475 3.99 12.50 -16.39
C TYR A 475 4.36 13.75 -15.56
N LYS A 476 5.52 13.76 -14.94
CA LYS A 476 5.98 14.92 -14.14
C LYS A 476 6.19 16.16 -15.01
N ALA A 477 6.67 15.99 -16.23
CA ALA A 477 6.82 17.08 -17.18
C ALA A 477 5.44 17.64 -17.58
N TYR A 478 4.48 16.77 -17.88
CA TYR A 478 3.09 17.16 -18.15
C TYR A 478 2.46 17.92 -17.00
N ARG A 479 2.58 17.39 -15.80
CA ARG A 479 2.01 17.99 -14.59
C ARG A 479 2.52 19.41 -14.33
N ALA A 480 3.77 19.71 -14.65
CA ALA A 480 4.40 20.98 -14.37
C ALA A 480 3.72 22.17 -15.07
N ASP A 481 3.23 21.96 -16.30
CA ASP A 481 2.62 23.00 -17.16
C ASP A 481 1.18 22.60 -17.59
N TYR A 482 0.54 21.67 -16.88
CA TYR A 482 -0.76 21.09 -17.21
C TYR A 482 -1.83 22.14 -17.50
N LYS A 483 -2.54 21.97 -18.61
CA LYS A 483 -3.74 22.73 -18.99
C LYS A 483 -4.90 21.79 -19.28
N PRO A 484 -6.14 22.23 -18.99
CA PRO A 484 -7.32 21.42 -19.27
C PRO A 484 -7.39 20.97 -20.73
N GLY A 485 -7.53 19.65 -20.94
CA GLY A 485 -7.56 19.02 -22.27
C GLY A 485 -6.24 18.36 -22.68
N GLU A 486 -5.11 18.71 -22.06
CA GLU A 486 -3.81 18.06 -22.34
C GLU A 486 -3.73 16.66 -21.73
N GLU A 487 -4.57 16.32 -20.75
CA GLU A 487 -4.65 14.99 -20.14
C GLU A 487 -4.86 13.87 -21.16
N TYR A 488 -5.55 14.16 -22.26
CA TYR A 488 -5.80 13.18 -23.33
C TYR A 488 -4.54 12.88 -24.14
N ASP A 489 -3.68 13.88 -24.36
CA ASP A 489 -2.40 13.70 -25.05
C ASP A 489 -1.43 12.88 -24.18
N MET A 490 -1.44 13.11 -22.87
CA MET A 490 -0.68 12.29 -21.91
C MET A 490 -1.13 10.82 -21.94
N VAL A 491 -2.44 10.57 -21.90
CA VAL A 491 -2.97 9.20 -22.00
C VAL A 491 -2.53 8.54 -23.31
N MET A 492 -2.62 9.24 -24.42
CA MET A 492 -2.18 8.71 -25.72
C MET A 492 -0.69 8.39 -25.73
N TYR A 493 0.14 9.27 -25.19
CA TYR A 493 1.57 9.01 -25.05
C TYR A 493 1.83 7.69 -24.32
N PHE A 494 1.18 7.47 -23.18
CA PHE A 494 1.31 6.21 -22.41
C PHE A 494 0.88 4.99 -23.22
N ILE A 495 -0.24 5.10 -23.93
CA ILE A 495 -0.78 4.01 -24.76
C ILE A 495 0.16 3.68 -25.92
N GLU A 496 0.75 4.68 -26.58
CA GLU A 496 1.73 4.52 -27.66
C GLU A 496 3.03 3.87 -27.18
N GLN A 497 3.57 4.32 -26.03
CA GLN A 497 4.77 3.72 -25.44
C GLN A 497 4.58 2.24 -25.04
N LEU A 498 3.33 1.81 -24.85
CA LEU A 498 2.98 0.43 -24.52
C LEU A 498 2.54 -0.41 -25.73
N ASP A 499 2.64 0.13 -26.96
CA ASP A 499 2.21 -0.49 -28.23
C ASP A 499 0.72 -0.93 -28.20
N CYS A 500 -0.16 -0.07 -27.66
CA CYS A 500 -1.57 -0.38 -27.42
C CYS A 500 -2.56 0.57 -28.13
N GLU A 501 -2.10 1.49 -28.96
CA GLU A 501 -2.90 2.52 -29.64
C GLU A 501 -4.02 1.95 -30.51
N GLU A 502 -3.82 0.75 -31.06
CA GLU A 502 -4.83 0.10 -31.94
C GLU A 502 -6.12 -0.32 -31.22
N PHE A 503 -6.12 -0.29 -29.89
CA PHE A 503 -7.26 -0.71 -29.06
C PHE A 503 -8.11 0.45 -28.57
N PHE A 504 -7.77 1.69 -28.95
CA PHE A 504 -8.43 2.91 -28.48
C PHE A 504 -8.83 3.82 -29.61
N GLU A 505 -9.79 4.66 -29.31
CA GLU A 505 -10.21 5.77 -30.14
C GLU A 505 -10.47 6.98 -29.25
N ILE A 506 -10.05 8.16 -29.72
CA ILE A 506 -10.36 9.46 -29.12
C ILE A 506 -11.30 10.20 -30.05
N PHE A 507 -12.36 10.76 -29.47
CA PHE A 507 -13.37 11.52 -30.20
C PHE A 507 -13.49 12.88 -29.54
N ASP A 508 -13.74 13.91 -30.36
CA ASP A 508 -14.18 15.19 -29.81
C ASP A 508 -15.57 15.02 -29.18
N GLU A 509 -15.83 15.75 -28.09
CA GLU A 509 -17.09 15.66 -27.36
C GLU A 509 -18.31 15.85 -28.27
N SER A 510 -18.22 16.74 -29.24
CA SER A 510 -19.25 17.00 -30.25
C SER A 510 -19.55 15.78 -31.13
N ASP A 511 -18.53 15.03 -31.52
CA ASP A 511 -18.66 13.87 -32.40
C ASP A 511 -19.32 12.68 -31.69
N TYR A 512 -19.12 12.54 -30.38
CA TYR A 512 -19.72 11.47 -29.60
C TYR A 512 -21.24 11.59 -29.53
N VAL A 513 -21.76 12.79 -29.32
CA VAL A 513 -23.22 13.06 -29.30
C VAL A 513 -23.84 12.73 -30.67
N SER A 514 -23.16 13.10 -31.77
CA SER A 514 -23.65 12.81 -33.12
C SER A 514 -23.59 11.31 -33.50
N LEU A 515 -22.57 10.58 -33.02
CA LEU A 515 -22.43 9.14 -33.27
C LEU A 515 -23.50 8.31 -32.54
N ASP A 516 -23.87 8.71 -31.33
CA ASP A 516 -24.90 8.01 -30.57
C ASP A 516 -26.30 8.22 -31.20
N GLU A 517 -26.58 9.42 -31.66
CA GLU A 517 -27.81 9.75 -32.41
C GLU A 517 -27.89 8.97 -33.73
N LYS A 518 -26.79 8.90 -34.49
CA LYS A 518 -26.72 8.11 -35.73
C LYS A 518 -26.91 6.59 -35.49
N LYS A 519 -26.22 6.02 -34.52
CA LYS A 519 -26.33 4.58 -34.19
C LYS A 519 -27.71 4.17 -33.71
N ILE A 520 -28.41 5.07 -33.01
CA ILE A 520 -29.77 4.82 -32.52
C ILE A 520 -30.75 4.92 -33.69
N SER A 521 -30.58 5.89 -34.64
CA SER A 521 -31.44 6.01 -35.80
C SER A 521 -31.32 4.84 -36.79
N GLU A 522 -30.12 4.30 -36.97
CA GLU A 522 -29.87 3.15 -37.86
C GLU A 522 -30.41 1.82 -37.28
N LYS A 523 -30.49 1.65 -35.95
CA LYS A 523 -30.93 0.42 -35.29
C LYS A 523 -32.44 0.30 -35.10
N THR A 524 -33.18 1.37 -35.01
CA THR A 524 -34.62 1.32 -34.58
C THR A 524 -35.59 1.77 -35.64
N GLY A 525 -35.18 2.47 -36.70
CA GLY A 525 -36.06 2.96 -37.76
C GLY A 525 -37.18 3.92 -37.32
N LEU A 526 -37.17 4.32 -36.04
CA LEU A 526 -38.17 5.23 -35.45
C LEU A 526 -37.69 6.67 -35.47
N SER A 527 -38.56 7.63 -35.69
CA SER A 527 -38.29 9.07 -35.57
C SER A 527 -38.08 9.50 -34.12
N ASP A 528 -37.37 10.60 -33.88
CA ASP A 528 -37.06 11.07 -32.53
C ASP A 528 -38.31 11.42 -31.68
N SER A 529 -39.42 11.83 -32.33
CA SER A 529 -40.71 12.07 -31.66
C SER A 529 -41.35 10.76 -31.20
N GLU A 530 -41.33 9.71 -32.01
CA GLU A 530 -41.90 8.40 -31.67
C GLU A 530 -41.13 7.70 -30.56
N ARG A 531 -39.84 8.05 -30.41
CA ARG A 531 -38.96 7.57 -29.32
C ARG A 531 -39.20 8.29 -28.02
N MET A 532 -39.35 9.60 -28.08
CA MET A 532 -39.68 10.41 -26.88
C MET A 532 -40.99 9.96 -26.27
N GLU A 533 -42.04 9.74 -27.07
CA GLU A 533 -43.33 9.22 -26.58
C GLU A 533 -43.21 7.82 -25.97
N ALA A 534 -42.51 6.86 -26.65
CA ALA A 534 -42.31 5.55 -26.13
C ALA A 534 -41.43 5.50 -24.89
N THR A 535 -40.46 6.41 -24.74
CA THR A 535 -39.57 6.54 -23.58
C THR A 535 -40.27 7.25 -22.43
N GLN A 536 -41.14 8.22 -22.70
CA GLN A 536 -41.94 8.91 -21.67
C GLN A 536 -43.00 7.98 -21.06
N ASP A 537 -43.75 7.26 -21.88
CA ASP A 537 -44.74 6.28 -21.43
C ASP A 537 -44.08 5.14 -20.62
N PHE A 538 -42.87 4.74 -21.00
CA PHE A 538 -42.12 3.70 -20.31
C PHE A 538 -41.52 4.20 -18.97
N ASN A 539 -40.99 5.43 -18.92
CA ASN A 539 -40.41 6.02 -17.71
C ASN A 539 -41.46 6.45 -16.68
N GLU A 540 -42.70 6.81 -17.11
CA GLU A 540 -43.81 7.12 -16.20
C GLU A 540 -44.35 5.86 -15.49
N GLN A 541 -44.21 4.68 -16.12
CA GLN A 541 -44.58 3.38 -15.54
C GLN A 541 -43.51 2.77 -14.62
N HIS A 542 -42.22 3.22 -14.68
CA HIS A 542 -41.08 2.59 -14.00
C HIS A 542 -40.24 3.61 -13.20
N LYS A 543 -40.87 4.30 -12.26
CA LYS A 543 -40.24 5.37 -11.45
C LYS A 543 -39.12 4.93 -10.47
N ASP A 544 -38.80 3.65 -10.36
CA ASP A 544 -37.90 3.11 -9.30
C ASP A 544 -36.56 2.55 -9.77
N GLY A 545 -35.97 3.02 -10.87
CA GLY A 545 -34.53 2.80 -11.19
C GLY A 545 -34.10 1.37 -11.52
N GLU A 546 -35.01 0.40 -11.68
CA GLU A 546 -34.69 -0.97 -12.07
C GLU A 546 -34.57 -1.11 -13.60
N ASP A 547 -33.59 -1.91 -14.07
CA ASP A 547 -33.45 -2.26 -15.49
C ASP A 547 -34.76 -2.91 -15.98
N PRO A 548 -35.50 -2.26 -16.91
CA PRO A 548 -36.81 -2.73 -17.33
C PRO A 548 -36.83 -4.16 -17.90
N THR A 549 -35.75 -4.54 -18.57
CA THR A 549 -35.60 -5.89 -19.15
C THR A 549 -35.44 -6.92 -18.04
N LYS A 550 -34.67 -6.61 -17.02
CA LYS A 550 -34.47 -7.48 -15.85
C LYS A 550 -35.74 -7.58 -15.01
N THR A 551 -36.42 -6.44 -14.80
CA THR A 551 -37.68 -6.37 -14.08
C THR A 551 -38.76 -7.19 -14.78
N PHE A 552 -38.89 -7.08 -16.10
CA PHE A 552 -39.85 -7.89 -16.90
C PHE A 552 -39.48 -9.40 -16.82
N MET A 553 -38.21 -9.74 -17.00
CA MET A 553 -37.74 -11.13 -16.90
C MET A 553 -38.03 -11.71 -15.51
N MET A 554 -37.76 -10.94 -14.45
CA MET A 554 -38.03 -11.33 -13.08
C MET A 554 -39.55 -11.51 -12.85
N SER A 555 -40.40 -10.60 -13.40
CA SER A 555 -41.85 -10.73 -13.32
C SER A 555 -42.33 -12.01 -13.96
N MET A 556 -41.77 -12.43 -15.09
CA MET A 556 -42.12 -13.71 -15.76
C MET A 556 -41.69 -14.93 -14.93
N TYR A 557 -40.52 -14.89 -14.29
CA TYR A 557 -40.10 -15.97 -13.38
C TYR A 557 -41.00 -16.03 -12.13
N MET A 558 -41.40 -14.86 -11.60
CA MET A 558 -42.29 -14.77 -10.45
C MET A 558 -43.72 -15.26 -10.79
N LEU A 559 -44.20 -14.95 -11.97
CA LEU A 559 -45.48 -15.51 -12.47
C LEU A 559 -45.42 -17.04 -12.49
N GLY A 560 -44.34 -17.62 -13.04
CA GLY A 560 -44.15 -19.06 -13.04
C GLY A 560 -44.00 -19.67 -11.63
N ALA A 561 -43.43 -18.91 -10.68
CA ALA A 561 -43.36 -19.33 -9.27
C ALA A 561 -44.75 -19.30 -8.60
N MET A 562 -45.58 -18.26 -8.87
CA MET A 562 -46.95 -18.17 -8.36
C MET A 562 -47.81 -19.34 -8.89
N GLU A 563 -47.68 -19.66 -10.18
CA GLU A 563 -48.39 -20.82 -10.79
C GLU A 563 -47.92 -22.14 -10.17
N TYR A 564 -46.65 -22.29 -9.87
CA TYR A 564 -46.12 -23.50 -9.22
C TYR A 564 -46.63 -23.66 -7.79
N PHE A 565 -46.73 -22.58 -7.02
CA PHE A 565 -47.22 -22.60 -5.64
C PHE A 565 -48.75 -22.64 -5.53
N ASP A 566 -49.46 -22.53 -6.65
CA ASP A 566 -50.92 -22.55 -6.63
C ASP A 566 -51.44 -23.88 -6.10
N GLY A 567 -52.33 -23.84 -5.14
CA GLY A 567 -52.89 -25.01 -4.49
C GLY A 567 -52.03 -25.67 -3.41
N MET A 568 -50.80 -25.21 -3.19
CA MET A 568 -49.95 -25.68 -2.08
C MET A 568 -50.35 -25.06 -0.75
N SER A 569 -50.20 -25.80 0.35
CA SER A 569 -50.39 -25.25 1.69
C SER A 569 -49.26 -24.27 2.05
N LYS A 570 -49.59 -23.27 2.89
CA LYS A 570 -48.56 -22.32 3.41
C LYS A 570 -47.39 -23.02 4.08
N ASN A 571 -47.61 -24.20 4.73
CA ASN A 571 -46.55 -24.92 5.41
C ASN A 571 -45.60 -25.61 4.40
N GLU A 572 -46.11 -26.12 3.27
CA GLU A 572 -45.29 -26.69 2.21
C GLU A 572 -44.44 -25.58 1.54
N ILE A 573 -45.06 -24.44 1.21
CA ILE A 573 -44.37 -23.30 0.62
C ILE A 573 -43.29 -22.75 1.60
N LYS A 574 -43.59 -22.74 2.90
CA LYS A 574 -42.61 -22.31 3.94
C LYS A 574 -41.40 -23.23 3.99
N LYS A 575 -41.57 -24.55 3.84
CA LYS A 575 -40.45 -25.51 3.78
C LYS A 575 -39.54 -25.20 2.58
N ILE A 576 -40.13 -24.97 1.40
CA ILE A 576 -39.40 -24.61 0.19
C ILE A 576 -38.68 -23.27 0.39
N ALA A 577 -39.33 -22.26 0.99
CA ALA A 577 -38.74 -20.98 1.29
C ALA A 577 -37.46 -21.10 2.15
N PHE A 578 -37.51 -21.91 3.20
CA PHE A 578 -36.34 -22.16 4.07
C PHE A 578 -35.28 -22.99 3.37
N GLU A 579 -35.61 -23.94 2.53
CA GLU A 579 -34.66 -24.72 1.75
C GLU A 579 -33.86 -23.79 0.79
N ILE A 580 -34.57 -22.90 0.09
CA ILE A 580 -33.91 -21.91 -0.79
C ILE A 580 -33.05 -20.93 0.05
N ALA A 581 -33.51 -20.50 1.24
CA ALA A 581 -32.75 -19.68 2.13
C ALA A 581 -31.41 -20.32 2.53
N MET A 582 -31.42 -21.62 2.84
CA MET A 582 -30.20 -22.37 3.16
C MET A 582 -29.26 -22.50 1.96
N LEU A 583 -29.75 -22.63 0.74
CA LEU A 583 -28.92 -22.52 -0.47
C LEU A 583 -28.33 -21.12 -0.61
N GLY A 584 -29.05 -20.07 -0.22
CA GLY A 584 -28.62 -18.69 -0.22
C GLY A 584 -27.47 -18.41 0.75
N CYS A 585 -27.31 -19.17 1.83
CA CYS A 585 -26.15 -19.06 2.74
C CYS A 585 -24.82 -19.37 2.03
N GLY A 586 -24.84 -20.15 0.94
CA GLY A 586 -23.68 -20.40 0.07
C GLY A 586 -23.47 -19.34 -1.01
N GLY A 587 -24.38 -18.35 -1.12
CA GLY A 587 -24.43 -17.33 -2.16
C GLY A 587 -25.20 -17.81 -3.40
N ILE A 588 -26.26 -17.05 -3.80
CA ILE A 588 -26.95 -17.24 -5.07
C ILE A 588 -26.46 -16.18 -6.03
N SER A 589 -25.78 -16.60 -7.10
CA SER A 589 -25.37 -15.69 -8.19
C SER A 589 -26.57 -15.49 -9.14
N PRO A 590 -27.11 -14.26 -9.27
CA PRO A 590 -28.24 -13.98 -10.13
C PRO A 590 -27.99 -14.39 -11.59
N ASP A 591 -26.80 -14.18 -12.11
CA ASP A 591 -26.45 -14.39 -13.51
C ASP A 591 -26.13 -15.86 -13.86
N GLN A 592 -26.10 -16.75 -12.88
CA GLN A 592 -25.90 -18.18 -13.11
C GLN A 592 -27.13 -18.77 -13.85
N LYS A 593 -26.94 -19.36 -15.04
CA LYS A 593 -28.02 -19.80 -15.91
C LYS A 593 -28.70 -21.08 -15.46
N SER A 594 -28.01 -21.96 -14.73
CA SER A 594 -28.53 -23.24 -14.22
C SER A 594 -27.62 -23.79 -13.11
N GLY A 595 -28.02 -24.88 -12.46
CA GLY A 595 -27.20 -25.62 -11.50
C GLY A 595 -27.66 -25.53 -10.05
N TYR A 596 -28.65 -24.70 -9.73
CA TYR A 596 -29.27 -24.70 -8.40
C TYR A 596 -30.38 -25.75 -8.33
N LYS A 597 -30.25 -26.68 -7.40
CA LYS A 597 -31.27 -27.74 -7.16
C LYS A 597 -31.91 -27.54 -5.80
N VAL A 598 -33.25 -27.58 -5.79
CA VAL A 598 -34.07 -27.53 -4.57
C VAL A 598 -34.66 -28.91 -4.40
N ASN A 599 -34.35 -29.63 -3.32
CA ASN A 599 -34.79 -31.03 -3.14
C ASN A 599 -36.31 -31.16 -3.10
N SER A 600 -36.99 -30.14 -2.57
CA SER A 600 -38.46 -30.09 -2.57
C SER A 600 -39.07 -29.77 -3.95
N ILE A 601 -38.24 -29.47 -4.97
CA ILE A 601 -38.60 -29.23 -6.36
C ILE A 601 -37.66 -30.05 -7.28
N PRO A 602 -37.72 -31.39 -7.25
CA PRO A 602 -36.68 -32.26 -7.81
C PRO A 602 -36.54 -32.18 -9.33
N ASP A 603 -37.62 -31.86 -10.03
CA ASP A 603 -37.69 -31.89 -11.51
C ASP A 603 -37.23 -30.57 -12.14
N LYS A 604 -36.65 -29.65 -11.37
CA LYS A 604 -36.28 -28.33 -11.84
C LYS A 604 -34.83 -27.99 -11.54
N ASP A 605 -34.11 -27.57 -12.57
CA ASP A 605 -32.76 -26.97 -12.46
C ASP A 605 -32.88 -25.45 -12.61
N PHE A 606 -32.54 -24.74 -11.57
CA PHE A 606 -32.77 -23.29 -11.49
C PHE A 606 -31.52 -22.48 -11.91
N GLY A 607 -31.77 -21.45 -12.71
CA GLY A 607 -30.84 -20.33 -12.79
C GLY A 607 -30.97 -19.39 -11.59
N GLY A 608 -30.00 -18.50 -11.38
CA GLY A 608 -29.96 -17.63 -10.21
C GLY A 608 -31.18 -16.70 -10.09
N TYR A 609 -31.53 -15.96 -11.15
CA TYR A 609 -32.75 -15.12 -11.16
C TYR A 609 -34.04 -15.95 -10.97
N GLN A 610 -34.10 -17.14 -11.54
CA GLN A 610 -35.26 -18.00 -11.38
C GLN A 610 -35.40 -18.51 -9.94
N LEU A 611 -34.28 -18.89 -9.30
CA LEU A 611 -34.28 -19.31 -7.90
C LEU A 611 -34.68 -18.15 -6.97
N LEU A 612 -34.15 -16.95 -7.21
CA LEU A 612 -34.51 -15.75 -6.46
C LEU A 612 -35.98 -15.37 -6.62
N ALA A 613 -36.56 -15.57 -7.81
CA ALA A 613 -37.98 -15.37 -8.02
C ALA A 613 -38.83 -16.35 -7.19
N TYR A 614 -38.48 -17.64 -7.18
CA TYR A 614 -39.13 -18.65 -6.34
C TYR A 614 -38.97 -18.35 -4.86
N TYR A 615 -37.77 -17.89 -4.46
CA TYR A 615 -37.49 -17.46 -3.10
C TYR A 615 -38.39 -16.30 -2.67
N TYR A 616 -38.44 -15.22 -3.44
CA TYR A 616 -39.24 -14.04 -3.12
C TYR A 616 -40.74 -14.36 -3.07
N VAL A 617 -41.26 -15.11 -4.06
CA VAL A 617 -42.69 -15.49 -4.13
C VAL A 617 -43.07 -16.41 -2.97
N SER A 618 -42.23 -17.38 -2.62
CA SER A 618 -42.49 -18.27 -1.48
C SER A 618 -42.64 -17.52 -0.17
N TRP A 619 -41.76 -16.52 0.09
CA TRP A 619 -41.86 -15.64 1.27
C TRP A 619 -43.11 -14.76 1.19
N ALA A 620 -43.41 -14.18 0.04
CA ALA A 620 -44.59 -13.32 -0.14
C ALA A 620 -45.92 -14.07 0.10
N ILE A 621 -45.96 -15.37 -0.17
CA ILE A 621 -47.15 -16.21 0.08
C ILE A 621 -47.18 -16.76 1.50
N ALA A 622 -46.05 -17.33 1.99
CA ALA A 622 -46.01 -18.08 3.24
C ALA A 622 -45.72 -17.23 4.49
N ILE A 623 -44.94 -16.16 4.34
CA ILE A 623 -44.45 -15.31 5.46
C ILE A 623 -44.43 -13.83 5.02
N PRO A 624 -45.54 -13.26 4.58
CA PRO A 624 -45.57 -11.89 4.00
C PRO A 624 -45.11 -10.80 4.99
N GLU A 625 -45.30 -11.04 6.28
CA GLU A 625 -44.86 -10.12 7.36
C GLU A 625 -43.33 -9.96 7.48
N GLN A 626 -42.58 -10.90 6.90
CA GLN A 626 -41.08 -10.85 6.92
C GLN A 626 -40.49 -10.58 5.53
N LEU A 627 -41.31 -10.30 4.52
CA LEU A 627 -40.84 -10.11 3.15
C LEU A 627 -39.84 -8.96 3.01
N ASP A 628 -40.06 -7.87 3.76
CA ASP A 628 -39.16 -6.72 3.75
C ASP A 628 -37.77 -7.01 4.37
N MET A 629 -37.68 -8.05 5.20
CA MET A 629 -36.38 -8.47 5.79
C MET A 629 -35.44 -9.09 4.75
N LEU A 630 -35.96 -9.57 3.61
CA LEU A 630 -35.14 -10.15 2.55
C LEU A 630 -34.29 -9.09 1.82
N GLN A 631 -34.67 -7.82 1.91
CA GLN A 631 -33.99 -6.68 1.25
C GLN A 631 -33.73 -6.91 -0.26
N LEU A 632 -34.56 -7.73 -0.92
CA LEU A 632 -34.44 -7.98 -2.35
C LEU A 632 -35.20 -6.91 -3.15
N PRO A 633 -34.60 -6.35 -4.22
CA PRO A 633 -35.14 -5.23 -4.99
C PRO A 633 -36.22 -5.68 -6.00
N PHE A 634 -37.16 -6.52 -5.58
CA PHE A 634 -38.11 -7.18 -6.51
C PHE A 634 -39.57 -6.80 -6.30
N LYS A 635 -39.86 -5.74 -5.56
CA LYS A 635 -41.22 -5.29 -5.26
C LYS A 635 -42.02 -4.98 -6.54
N THR A 636 -41.41 -4.25 -7.48
CA THR A 636 -42.01 -3.86 -8.75
C THR A 636 -42.30 -5.09 -9.63
N ALA A 637 -41.33 -6.00 -9.76
CA ALA A 637 -41.48 -7.23 -10.51
C ALA A 637 -42.58 -8.14 -9.93
N TYR A 638 -42.63 -8.20 -8.59
CA TYR A 638 -43.69 -9.01 -7.92
C TYR A 638 -45.08 -8.41 -8.11
N ALA A 639 -45.24 -7.08 -8.03
CA ALA A 639 -46.50 -6.42 -8.27
C ALA A 639 -47.04 -6.69 -9.69
N SER A 640 -46.15 -6.55 -10.69
CA SER A 640 -46.48 -6.86 -12.10
C SER A 640 -46.85 -8.34 -12.29
N ALA A 641 -46.05 -9.27 -11.73
CA ALA A 641 -46.33 -10.70 -11.78
C ALA A 641 -47.70 -11.06 -11.14
N LYS A 642 -48.01 -10.44 -9.99
CA LYS A 642 -49.25 -10.64 -9.27
C LYS A 642 -50.46 -10.13 -10.06
N GLN A 643 -50.32 -8.96 -10.69
CA GLN A 643 -51.38 -8.43 -11.57
C GLN A 643 -51.65 -9.38 -12.75
N MET A 644 -50.63 -9.95 -13.39
CA MET A 644 -50.75 -10.92 -14.48
C MET A 644 -51.38 -12.23 -13.99
N TYR A 645 -50.96 -12.70 -12.82
CA TYR A 645 -51.49 -13.92 -12.22
C TYR A 645 -53.00 -13.80 -11.87
N ASP A 646 -53.37 -12.68 -11.22
CA ASP A 646 -54.77 -12.39 -10.85
C ASP A 646 -55.65 -12.21 -12.08
N ALA A 647 -55.14 -11.59 -13.16
CA ALA A 647 -55.85 -11.48 -14.44
C ALA A 647 -56.07 -12.82 -15.13
N LYS A 648 -55.12 -13.77 -15.00
CA LYS A 648 -55.22 -15.13 -15.55
C LYS A 648 -56.24 -16.00 -14.79
N LYS A 649 -56.38 -15.79 -13.46
CA LYS A 649 -57.40 -16.50 -12.64
C LYS A 649 -58.84 -16.00 -12.83
N LYS A 650 -59.00 -14.80 -13.38
CA LYS A 650 -60.31 -14.23 -13.68
C LYS A 650 -60.89 -14.64 -15.03
N LYS A 651 -60.06 -15.24 -15.89
CA LYS A 651 -60.45 -15.83 -17.17
C LYS A 651 -60.73 -17.34 -16.99
#